data_f1b6ab19a54fb186944658c108dc48f9
#
_entry.id   f1b6ab19a54fb186944658c108dc48f9
#
_cell.length_a   1.000
_cell.length_b   1.000
_cell.length_c   1.000
_cell.angle_alpha   90.00
_cell.angle_beta   90.00
_cell.angle_gamma   90.00
#
_symmetry.space_group_name_H-M   'P 1'
#
loop_
_entity.id
_entity.type
_entity.pdbx_description
1 polymer ?
#
loop_
_entity_poly.entity_id
_entity_poly.type
_entity_poly.pdbx_seq_one_letter_code
_entity_poly.pdbx_strand_id
1 'polypeptide(L)'
;MDINEMTHVDTNYDSDQIQVLEGLEAVRKRPGMYIGSTGPRGLHHLVYEIVDNAIDEALAGYCDRIDVRILPGDIICVQDNGRGVPVGVQHQTGLPAVTVVYTILHAGGKFGGGSYKVSGGLHGVGASVVNALSTWLEVEVRQGGHLYRQRFSRGNAEYDLQDLGPIENPEQTGTMVTFKADPEIFKETTVYDFATLETRLREQAFLNAGVNIILTDERDPENIKSDRFHYEGGVASFVEYLNRKKAVEVIHPDVIYFSATAPDNNSTCEIAMQYTDSFNELILSFANNIHTVDGGTHEDGFKRALTRVMNDYARKYNILKEADKNLSGEDVREGLTCVISVKVKGAQFEGQTKGKLGNTEISGLVSNLMSDKLMTFLEENPAVARAIFDKAMAASRAREAARKARDLVRRKSTLENATLPGKLADCQSRNPEETEIYIVEGDSAGGSAKGGRDRKFQAILPLWGKMLNVEKARLDRVYGNDKLMPVITALGTGIGEEFDLNKLRYGRVIIMADADVDGSHIRTLLLTFFYRYMRPLVEEGHVYIAQPPLFRITKNKRHYYAYSDNERDEIMTQLQSGYDIQRYKGLGEMDSEQLWETTMNPETRVMLQVTPSDAAQADEIFTILMGDKVEPRREFIERNAKYVKNLDI
;
A
#
# COMPACT_ATOMS: atom_id res chain seq x y z
N MET A 1 27.82 -24.52 -5.25
CA MET A 1 28.00 -24.60 -3.79
C MET A 1 26.82 -25.32 -3.21
N ASP A 2 27.06 -26.34 -2.45
CA ASP A 2 26.00 -27.17 -1.88
C ASP A 2 25.25 -26.35 -0.81
N ILE A 3 23.90 -26.34 -0.83
CA ILE A 3 23.08 -25.61 0.14
C ILE A 3 23.42 -26.04 1.58
N ASN A 4 23.91 -27.25 1.77
CA ASN A 4 24.42 -27.75 3.05
C ASN A 4 25.72 -27.07 3.54
N GLU A 5 26.52 -26.46 2.67
CA GLU A 5 27.70 -25.71 3.10
C GLU A 5 27.39 -24.31 3.59
N MET A 6 26.23 -23.71 3.21
CA MET A 6 25.78 -22.40 3.71
C MET A 6 25.08 -22.46 5.09
N THR A 7 24.68 -23.64 5.54
CA THR A 7 23.88 -23.80 6.78
C THR A 7 24.68 -24.31 7.97
N HIS A 8 25.90 -24.77 7.79
CA HIS A 8 26.78 -25.17 8.91
C HIS A 8 27.75 -24.04 9.22
N VAL A 9 27.40 -23.20 10.18
CA VAL A 9 28.36 -22.29 10.81
C VAL A 9 29.07 -23.10 11.88
N ASP A 10 30.34 -23.45 11.61
CA ASP A 10 31.20 -24.26 12.48
C ASP A 10 31.73 -23.39 13.63
N THR A 11 30.80 -22.84 14.45
CA THR A 11 31.10 -22.07 15.65
C THR A 11 30.31 -22.65 16.83
N ASN A 12 30.99 -22.91 17.93
CA ASN A 12 30.33 -23.21 19.19
C ASN A 12 29.41 -22.07 19.54
N TYR A 13 28.08 -22.33 19.48
CA TYR A 13 27.07 -21.37 19.92
C TYR A 13 27.09 -21.34 21.46
N ASP A 14 27.77 -20.33 22.02
CA ASP A 14 27.88 -20.12 23.45
C ASP A 14 27.31 -18.75 23.89
N SER A 15 27.31 -18.51 25.19
CA SER A 15 26.76 -17.29 25.79
C SER A 15 27.42 -16.01 25.30
N ASP A 16 28.69 -16.08 24.88
CA ASP A 16 29.46 -14.90 24.45
C ASP A 16 29.05 -14.43 23.04
N GLN A 17 28.36 -15.27 22.28
CA GLN A 17 27.81 -14.91 20.96
C GLN A 17 26.45 -14.21 21.06
N ILE A 18 25.81 -14.17 22.23
CA ILE A 18 24.58 -13.43 22.45
C ILE A 18 24.92 -11.96 22.63
N GLN A 19 24.69 -11.17 21.57
CA GLN A 19 24.88 -9.71 21.60
C GLN A 19 23.64 -9.03 22.17
N VAL A 20 23.80 -8.31 23.27
CA VAL A 20 22.78 -7.40 23.78
C VAL A 20 22.99 -6.04 23.14
N LEU A 21 21.98 -5.57 22.39
CA LEU A 21 21.99 -4.24 21.77
C LEU A 21 21.18 -3.32 22.66
N GLU A 22 21.78 -2.23 23.11
CA GLU A 22 21.13 -1.24 23.96
C GLU A 22 20.86 0.07 23.21
N GLY A 23 19.77 0.75 23.57
CA GLY A 23 19.43 2.08 23.09
C GLY A 23 19.30 2.19 21.56
N LEU A 24 19.78 3.30 21.01
CA LEU A 24 19.64 3.63 19.59
C LEU A 24 20.58 2.82 18.66
N GLU A 25 21.58 2.14 19.21
CA GLU A 25 22.42 1.24 18.41
C GLU A 25 21.61 0.06 17.85
N ALA A 26 20.64 -0.46 18.63
CA ALA A 26 19.72 -1.50 18.17
C ALA A 26 18.92 -1.06 16.93
N VAL A 27 18.48 0.21 16.90
CA VAL A 27 17.77 0.80 15.77
C VAL A 27 18.64 0.84 14.52
N ARG A 28 19.88 1.27 14.64
CA ARG A 28 20.84 1.36 13.52
C ARG A 28 21.22 -0.01 12.98
N LYS A 29 21.35 -1.03 13.83
CA LYS A 29 21.67 -2.40 13.40
C LYS A 29 20.49 -3.14 12.77
N ARG A 30 19.26 -2.84 13.19
CA ARG A 30 18.03 -3.49 12.72
C ARG A 30 16.93 -2.48 12.36
N PRO A 31 17.18 -1.54 11.43
CA PRO A 31 16.23 -0.47 11.13
C PRO A 31 14.89 -0.99 10.61
N GLY A 32 14.88 -2.11 9.87
CA GLY A 32 13.65 -2.72 9.36
C GLY A 32 12.63 -3.10 10.44
N MET A 33 13.06 -3.36 11.69
CA MET A 33 12.15 -3.63 12.80
C MET A 33 11.33 -2.39 13.21
N TYR A 34 11.82 -1.17 12.94
CA TYR A 34 11.22 0.09 13.37
C TYR A 34 10.51 0.83 12.23
N ILE A 35 11.08 0.79 11.01
CA ILE A 35 10.56 1.52 9.84
C ILE A 35 10.12 0.60 8.69
N GLY A 36 10.13 -0.72 8.89
CA GLY A 36 9.66 -1.73 7.94
C GLY A 36 10.65 -2.03 6.81
N SER A 37 11.39 -1.05 6.29
CA SER A 37 12.40 -1.25 5.25
C SER A 37 13.45 -0.16 5.27
N THR A 38 14.58 -0.34 4.56
CA THR A 38 15.61 0.69 4.34
C THR A 38 15.62 1.23 2.91
N GLY A 39 14.64 0.85 2.10
CA GLY A 39 14.38 1.40 0.77
C GLY A 39 13.54 2.69 0.81
N PRO A 40 13.01 3.15 -0.34
CA PRO A 40 12.25 4.39 -0.46
C PRO A 40 11.09 4.51 0.54
N ARG A 41 10.37 3.42 0.80
CA ARG A 41 9.26 3.39 1.76
C ARG A 41 9.70 3.73 3.18
N GLY A 42 10.78 3.11 3.65
CA GLY A 42 11.33 3.39 4.98
C GLY A 42 11.93 4.79 5.10
N LEU A 43 12.51 5.32 4.00
CA LEU A 43 13.00 6.69 3.94
C LEU A 43 11.87 7.70 4.21
N HIS A 44 10.74 7.57 3.50
CA HIS A 44 9.57 8.46 3.69
C HIS A 44 8.92 8.28 5.06
N HIS A 45 9.02 7.09 5.66
CA HIS A 45 8.49 6.84 6.99
C HIS A 45 9.12 7.72 8.08
N LEU A 46 10.39 8.14 7.91
CA LEU A 46 11.03 9.11 8.82
C LEU A 46 10.26 10.43 8.87
N VAL A 47 9.77 10.91 7.73
CA VAL A 47 8.95 12.14 7.66
C VAL A 47 7.61 11.92 8.36
N TYR A 48 6.98 10.76 8.13
CA TYR A 48 5.68 10.44 8.73
C TYR A 48 5.75 10.41 10.27
N GLU A 49 6.81 9.86 10.87
CA GLU A 49 6.97 9.82 12.32
C GLU A 49 7.06 11.21 12.95
N ILE A 50 7.69 12.17 12.27
CA ILE A 50 7.76 13.56 12.79
C ILE A 50 6.43 14.30 12.56
N VAL A 51 5.80 14.12 11.39
CA VAL A 51 4.49 14.71 11.09
C VAL A 51 3.41 14.17 12.04
N ASP A 52 3.41 12.86 12.32
CA ASP A 52 2.46 12.23 13.24
C ASP A 52 2.57 12.82 14.67
N ASN A 53 3.75 13.27 15.10
CA ASN A 53 3.89 13.99 16.37
C ASN A 53 3.20 15.37 16.33
N ALA A 54 3.29 16.10 15.22
CA ALA A 54 2.58 17.37 15.03
C ALA A 54 1.05 17.14 14.93
N ILE A 55 0.62 16.08 14.27
CA ILE A 55 -0.80 15.65 14.21
C ILE A 55 -1.32 15.28 15.60
N ASP A 56 -0.53 14.63 16.46
CA ASP A 56 -0.93 14.34 17.83
C ASP A 56 -1.16 15.63 18.65
N GLU A 57 -0.39 16.70 18.40
CA GLU A 57 -0.66 18.05 18.96
C GLU A 57 -1.98 18.62 18.42
N ALA A 58 -2.27 18.40 17.13
CA ALA A 58 -3.54 18.84 16.53
C ALA A 58 -4.73 18.07 17.12
N LEU A 59 -4.62 16.76 17.32
CA LEU A 59 -5.63 15.93 17.98
C LEU A 59 -5.86 16.34 19.44
N ALA A 60 -4.82 16.86 20.10
CA ALA A 60 -4.93 17.42 21.45
C ALA A 60 -5.52 18.86 21.46
N GLY A 61 -5.77 19.46 20.28
CA GLY A 61 -6.36 20.78 20.12
C GLY A 61 -5.39 21.96 20.24
N TYR A 62 -4.08 21.71 20.12
CA TYR A 62 -3.05 22.74 20.30
C TYR A 62 -2.30 23.12 19.02
N CYS A 63 -2.53 22.41 17.90
CA CYS A 63 -1.89 22.66 16.63
C CYS A 63 -2.94 22.74 15.51
N ASP A 64 -2.85 23.76 14.67
CA ASP A 64 -3.70 23.93 13.49
C ASP A 64 -2.89 24.11 12.19
N ARG A 65 -1.55 24.21 12.32
CA ARG A 65 -0.66 24.39 11.17
C ARG A 65 0.59 23.53 11.26
N ILE A 66 0.90 22.83 10.19
CA ILE A 66 2.10 22.00 10.01
C ILE A 66 2.74 22.35 8.67
N ASP A 67 4.01 22.80 8.71
CA ASP A 67 4.81 23.10 7.54
C ASP A 67 5.86 22.00 7.35
N VAL A 68 5.86 21.33 6.19
CA VAL A 68 6.83 20.30 5.79
C VAL A 68 7.62 20.81 4.61
N ARG A 69 8.95 20.87 4.72
CA ARG A 69 9.83 21.40 3.67
C ARG A 69 10.90 20.37 3.30
N ILE A 70 11.12 20.20 2.00
CA ILE A 70 12.24 19.44 1.44
C ILE A 70 13.27 20.48 1.02
N LEU A 71 14.34 20.60 1.80
CA LEU A 71 15.40 21.58 1.60
C LEU A 71 16.49 21.04 0.66
N PRO A 72 17.36 21.91 0.10
CA PRO A 72 18.50 21.47 -0.71
C PRO A 72 19.35 20.40 -0.03
N GLY A 73 19.73 19.36 -0.78
CA GLY A 73 20.49 18.21 -0.26
C GLY A 73 19.64 17.16 0.44
N ASP A 74 18.33 17.13 0.10
CA ASP A 74 17.34 16.17 0.64
C ASP A 74 17.29 16.20 2.18
N ILE A 75 17.25 17.40 2.73
CA ILE A 75 17.05 17.67 4.15
C ILE A 75 15.56 17.90 4.37
N ILE A 76 14.98 17.26 5.36
CA ILE A 76 13.59 17.47 5.76
C ILE A 76 13.51 18.44 6.94
N CYS A 77 12.57 19.38 6.85
CA CYS A 77 12.20 20.24 7.95
C CYS A 77 10.69 20.16 8.18
N VAL A 78 10.27 19.79 9.37
CA VAL A 78 8.88 19.76 9.80
C VAL A 78 8.71 20.73 10.95
N GLN A 79 7.77 21.66 10.83
CA GLN A 79 7.44 22.65 11.85
C GLN A 79 5.96 22.61 12.17
N ASP A 80 5.62 22.59 13.46
CA ASP A 80 4.26 22.75 13.97
C ASP A 80 4.13 24.04 14.81
N ASN A 81 2.90 24.44 15.05
CA ASN A 81 2.56 25.53 15.97
C ASN A 81 1.89 25.03 17.26
N GLY A 82 2.19 23.80 17.67
CA GLY A 82 1.71 23.21 18.91
C GLY A 82 2.34 23.80 20.17
N ARG A 83 2.21 23.09 21.29
CA ARG A 83 2.76 23.57 22.60
C ARG A 83 4.28 23.56 22.67
N GLY A 84 4.95 22.89 21.75
CA GLY A 84 6.37 22.58 21.81
C GLY A 84 6.69 21.39 22.72
N VAL A 85 7.73 20.63 22.37
CA VAL A 85 8.25 19.57 23.23
C VAL A 85 8.72 20.17 24.56
N PRO A 86 8.37 19.58 25.73
CA PRO A 86 8.81 20.13 27.02
C PRO A 86 10.33 20.27 27.13
N VAL A 87 10.82 21.42 27.57
CA VAL A 87 12.26 21.73 27.70
C VAL A 87 12.80 21.50 29.10
N GLY A 88 11.91 21.33 30.10
CA GLY A 88 12.28 21.08 31.48
C GLY A 88 12.99 19.74 31.71
N VAL A 89 13.64 19.60 32.86
CA VAL A 89 14.37 18.39 33.25
C VAL A 89 13.39 17.28 33.60
N GLN A 90 13.55 16.11 33.00
CA GLN A 90 12.80 14.88 33.33
C GLN A 90 13.44 14.23 34.57
N HIS A 91 12.64 14.09 35.64
CA HIS A 91 13.15 13.74 36.99
C HIS A 91 13.82 12.35 37.08
N GLN A 92 13.42 11.35 36.29
CA GLN A 92 14.00 10.01 36.36
C GLN A 92 15.37 9.92 35.69
N THR A 93 15.56 10.68 34.60
CA THR A 93 16.80 10.63 33.81
C THR A 93 17.77 11.75 34.17
N GLY A 94 17.29 12.85 34.77
CA GLY A 94 18.08 14.05 35.00
C GLY A 94 18.40 14.85 33.74
N LEU A 95 17.86 14.44 32.57
CA LEU A 95 18.09 15.09 31.28
C LEU A 95 16.92 16.02 30.90
N PRO A 96 17.11 17.02 30.03
CA PRO A 96 16.01 17.76 29.42
C PRO A 96 15.05 16.83 28.70
N ALA A 97 13.74 17.07 28.78
CA ALA A 97 12.74 16.20 28.14
C ALA A 97 12.92 16.11 26.62
N VAL A 98 13.37 17.15 25.94
CA VAL A 98 13.80 17.11 24.52
C VAL A 98 14.85 16.03 24.31
N THR A 99 15.94 16.06 25.10
CA THR A 99 17.00 15.04 24.99
C THR A 99 16.45 13.63 25.20
N VAL A 100 15.59 13.44 26.19
CA VAL A 100 14.97 12.13 26.48
C VAL A 100 14.15 11.60 25.30
N VAL A 101 13.30 12.46 24.71
CA VAL A 101 12.41 12.08 23.58
C VAL A 101 13.21 11.66 22.35
N TYR A 102 14.35 12.28 22.09
CA TYR A 102 15.15 12.02 20.90
C TYR A 102 16.27 10.98 21.10
N THR A 103 16.62 10.60 22.34
CA THR A 103 17.73 9.67 22.60
C THR A 103 17.33 8.38 23.31
N ILE A 104 16.16 8.33 23.94
CA ILE A 104 15.74 7.15 24.72
C ILE A 104 14.53 6.51 24.05
N LEU A 105 14.64 5.20 23.76
CA LEU A 105 13.52 4.40 23.27
C LEU A 105 12.45 4.24 24.36
N HIS A 106 11.20 4.15 23.94
CA HIS A 106 10.05 3.99 24.83
C HIS A 106 9.91 5.12 25.87
N ALA A 107 10.32 6.34 25.48
CA ALA A 107 10.15 7.55 26.26
C ALA A 107 9.20 8.53 25.57
N GLY A 108 8.26 9.12 26.30
CA GLY A 108 7.34 10.13 25.76
C GLY A 108 6.15 10.40 26.65
N GLY A 109 5.55 11.58 26.49
CA GLY A 109 4.39 12.05 27.27
C GLY A 109 3.06 11.33 26.95
N LYS A 110 3.08 10.37 26.02
CA LYS A 110 1.88 9.67 25.53
C LYS A 110 1.54 8.42 26.35
N PHE A 111 2.45 7.93 27.22
CA PHE A 111 2.23 6.74 28.06
C PHE A 111 1.36 7.01 29.30
N GLY A 112 1.31 8.22 29.81
CA GLY A 112 0.69 8.56 31.10
C GLY A 112 -0.78 8.99 31.05
N GLY A 113 -1.42 9.05 29.88
CA GLY A 113 -2.87 9.36 29.73
C GLY A 113 -3.30 10.79 30.14
N GLY A 114 -2.39 11.67 30.57
CA GLY A 114 -2.70 13.01 31.05
C GLY A 114 -2.70 14.10 29.99
N SER A 115 -1.78 14.04 29.02
CA SER A 115 -1.57 15.11 28.03
C SER A 115 -2.21 14.81 26.67
N TYR A 116 -2.45 13.53 26.34
CA TYR A 116 -3.05 13.08 25.09
C TYR A 116 -4.12 12.01 25.38
N LYS A 117 -5.36 12.28 25.00
CA LYS A 117 -6.46 11.29 25.10
C LYS A 117 -6.36 10.24 23.99
N VAL A 118 -5.97 10.68 22.81
CA VAL A 118 -5.79 9.87 21.60
C VAL A 118 -4.47 10.25 20.98
N SER A 119 -3.69 9.29 20.51
CA SER A 119 -2.46 9.53 19.76
C SER A 119 -2.19 8.41 18.76
N GLY A 120 -1.57 8.73 17.63
CA GLY A 120 -1.03 7.77 16.66
C GLY A 120 0.30 7.16 17.12
N GLY A 121 1.10 7.93 17.86
CA GLY A 121 2.38 7.53 18.44
C GLY A 121 2.24 6.73 19.73
N LEU A 122 2.01 5.41 19.61
CA LEU A 122 1.76 4.51 20.76
C LEU A 122 3.02 3.99 21.45
N HIS A 123 4.14 3.88 20.73
CA HIS A 123 5.33 3.17 21.20
C HIS A 123 6.41 4.07 21.80
N GLY A 124 6.31 5.40 21.63
CA GLY A 124 7.30 6.36 22.13
C GLY A 124 8.70 6.18 21.54
N VAL A 125 8.77 5.76 20.27
CA VAL A 125 10.05 5.48 19.60
C VAL A 125 10.26 6.32 18.33
N GLY A 126 9.23 6.91 17.72
CA GLY A 126 9.31 7.55 16.40
C GLY A 126 10.41 8.62 16.32
N ALA A 127 10.41 9.59 17.23
CA ALA A 127 11.40 10.66 17.24
C ALA A 127 12.83 10.15 17.43
N SER A 128 13.04 9.21 18.35
CA SER A 128 14.36 8.63 18.62
C SER A 128 14.84 7.73 17.47
N VAL A 129 13.93 7.05 16.79
CA VAL A 129 14.22 6.25 15.57
C VAL A 129 14.68 7.18 14.44
N VAL A 130 13.96 8.30 14.18
CA VAL A 130 14.38 9.27 13.15
C VAL A 130 15.77 9.82 13.48
N ASN A 131 16.03 10.17 14.74
CA ASN A 131 17.36 10.62 15.18
C ASN A 131 18.44 9.55 14.92
N ALA A 132 18.20 8.31 15.32
CA ALA A 132 19.15 7.20 15.14
C ALA A 132 19.47 6.92 13.67
N LEU A 133 18.50 7.11 12.76
CA LEU A 133 18.62 6.82 11.32
C LEU A 133 18.98 8.04 10.47
N SER A 134 19.31 9.17 11.14
CA SER A 134 19.76 10.41 10.50
C SER A 134 21.25 10.61 10.71
N THR A 135 21.93 11.19 9.71
CA THR A 135 23.31 11.66 9.86
C THR A 135 23.37 12.74 10.95
N TRP A 136 22.40 13.62 10.93
CA TRP A 136 22.17 14.62 11.97
C TRP A 136 20.69 14.97 12.05
N LEU A 137 20.26 15.38 13.23
CA LEU A 137 18.93 15.89 13.50
C LEU A 137 19.06 17.11 14.44
N GLU A 138 18.30 18.16 14.16
CA GLU A 138 18.23 19.37 14.96
C GLU A 138 16.78 19.65 15.36
N VAL A 139 16.59 19.97 16.62
CA VAL A 139 15.28 20.32 17.18
C VAL A 139 15.32 21.74 17.69
N GLU A 140 14.39 22.56 17.25
CA GLU A 140 14.11 23.86 17.82
C GLU A 140 12.73 23.86 18.47
N VAL A 141 12.67 24.38 19.69
CA VAL A 141 11.43 24.48 20.47
C VAL A 141 11.20 25.93 20.87
N ARG A 142 10.00 26.43 20.53
CA ARG A 142 9.50 27.71 21.01
C ARG A 142 8.55 27.44 22.16
N GLN A 143 8.96 27.82 23.37
CA GLN A 143 8.16 27.60 24.57
C GLN A 143 8.49 28.64 25.62
N GLY A 144 7.48 29.18 26.33
CA GLY A 144 7.64 30.15 27.40
C GLY A 144 8.29 31.47 26.97
N GLY A 145 8.14 31.84 25.70
CA GLY A 145 8.74 33.07 25.14
C GLY A 145 10.22 32.95 24.76
N HIS A 146 10.82 31.76 24.85
CA HIS A 146 12.21 31.48 24.51
C HIS A 146 12.32 30.49 23.35
N LEU A 147 13.44 30.55 22.63
CA LEU A 147 13.84 29.57 21.62
C LEU A 147 14.91 28.66 22.22
N TYR A 148 14.63 27.36 22.19
CA TYR A 148 15.60 26.33 22.60
C TYR A 148 16.04 25.54 21.39
N ARG A 149 17.31 25.08 21.39
CA ARG A 149 17.86 24.26 20.30
C ARG A 149 18.74 23.16 20.84
N GLN A 150 18.63 21.97 20.20
CA GLN A 150 19.54 20.85 20.42
C GLN A 150 19.79 20.12 19.11
N ARG A 151 21.04 19.71 18.89
CA ARG A 151 21.46 18.96 17.72
C ARG A 151 22.00 17.60 18.13
N PHE A 152 21.75 16.64 17.25
CA PHE A 152 22.13 15.24 17.43
C PHE A 152 22.85 14.74 16.17
N SER A 153 23.79 13.81 16.36
CA SER A 153 24.48 13.09 15.31
C SER A 153 24.31 11.60 15.50
N ARG A 154 23.67 10.93 14.53
CA ARG A 154 23.43 9.47 14.56
C ARG A 154 22.88 8.95 15.89
N GLY A 155 21.93 9.67 16.45
CA GLY A 155 21.28 9.32 17.72
C GLY A 155 21.89 9.96 18.97
N ASN A 156 23.12 10.48 18.92
CA ASN A 156 23.80 11.05 20.08
C ASN A 156 23.70 12.57 20.10
N ALA A 157 23.48 13.15 21.27
CA ALA A 157 23.49 14.61 21.43
C ALA A 157 24.90 15.16 21.18
N GLU A 158 25.02 16.18 20.32
CA GLU A 158 26.28 16.87 20.07
C GLU A 158 26.62 17.86 21.21
N TYR A 159 25.59 18.42 21.82
CA TYR A 159 25.68 19.36 22.95
C TYR A 159 24.38 19.31 23.75
N ASP A 160 24.42 19.85 24.97
CA ASP A 160 23.25 19.97 25.84
C ASP A 160 22.23 20.97 25.26
N LEU A 161 20.96 20.85 25.67
CA LEU A 161 19.91 21.78 25.26
C LEU A 161 20.31 23.22 25.53
N GLN A 162 20.33 24.05 24.49
CA GLN A 162 20.71 25.47 24.56
C GLN A 162 19.46 26.34 24.60
N ASP A 163 19.42 27.29 25.51
CA ASP A 163 18.48 28.43 25.50
C ASP A 163 19.11 29.56 24.66
N LEU A 164 18.52 29.84 23.49
CA LEU A 164 19.00 30.89 22.58
C LEU A 164 18.45 32.28 22.93
N GLY A 165 17.63 32.36 23.98
CA GLY A 165 17.05 33.61 24.46
C GLY A 165 15.62 33.87 24.00
N PRO A 166 15.10 35.05 24.33
CA PRO A 166 13.71 35.42 24.06
C PRO A 166 13.43 35.57 22.55
N ILE A 167 12.23 35.18 22.13
CA ILE A 167 11.73 35.37 20.77
C ILE A 167 10.88 36.66 20.68
N GLU A 168 10.76 37.20 19.45
CA GLU A 168 9.99 38.43 19.19
C GLU A 168 8.54 38.36 19.63
N ASN A 169 7.88 37.21 19.41
CA ASN A 169 6.51 36.97 19.86
C ASN A 169 6.51 35.91 20.97
N PRO A 170 6.42 36.30 22.25
CA PRO A 170 6.43 35.38 23.39
C PRO A 170 5.27 34.36 23.43
N GLU A 171 4.16 34.66 22.74
CA GLU A 171 3.01 33.76 22.65
C GLU A 171 3.21 32.64 21.59
N GLN A 172 4.24 32.76 20.73
CA GLN A 172 4.53 31.78 19.72
C GLN A 172 5.10 30.52 20.34
N THR A 173 4.44 29.39 20.13
CA THR A 173 4.89 28.06 20.54
C THR A 173 5.05 27.14 19.34
N GLY A 174 5.68 25.99 19.54
CA GLY A 174 5.80 24.95 18.50
C GLY A 174 7.14 24.25 18.53
N THR A 175 7.22 23.20 17.72
CA THR A 175 8.44 22.42 17.50
C THR A 175 8.84 22.48 16.04
N MET A 176 10.12 22.64 15.76
CA MET A 176 10.70 22.49 14.44
C MET A 176 11.78 21.41 14.50
N VAL A 177 11.66 20.41 13.63
CA VAL A 177 12.59 19.29 13.51
C VAL A 177 13.19 19.30 12.12
N THR A 178 14.52 19.41 12.04
CA THR A 178 15.24 19.36 10.77
C THR A 178 16.20 18.17 10.80
N PHE A 179 16.19 17.32 9.78
CA PHE A 179 17.03 16.13 9.76
C PHE A 179 17.48 15.74 8.36
N LYS A 180 18.58 14.99 8.29
CA LYS A 180 19.11 14.41 7.07
C LYS A 180 19.27 12.90 7.26
N ALA A 181 18.60 12.12 6.40
CA ALA A 181 18.69 10.65 6.43
C ALA A 181 20.15 10.17 6.24
N ASP A 182 20.52 9.09 6.94
CA ASP A 182 21.88 8.56 6.89
C ASP A 182 22.08 7.61 5.68
N PRO A 183 22.96 7.95 4.70
CA PRO A 183 23.22 7.11 3.55
C PRO A 183 23.88 5.77 3.90
N GLU A 184 24.44 5.60 5.10
CA GLU A 184 24.91 4.30 5.56
C GLU A 184 23.77 3.31 5.83
N ILE A 185 22.59 3.82 6.14
CA ILE A 185 21.36 3.05 6.38
C ILE A 185 20.56 2.92 5.08
N PHE A 186 20.29 4.05 4.42
CA PHE A 186 19.49 4.14 3.20
C PHE A 186 20.40 4.08 1.96
N LYS A 187 20.87 2.87 1.65
CA LYS A 187 21.85 2.65 0.57
C LYS A 187 21.27 2.76 -0.83
N GLU A 188 19.97 2.54 -0.98
CA GLU A 188 19.28 2.57 -2.26
C GLU A 188 19.02 4.01 -2.71
N THR A 189 18.50 4.85 -1.81
CA THR A 189 18.26 6.27 -2.07
C THR A 189 18.09 7.04 -0.76
N THR A 190 18.52 8.32 -0.76
CA THR A 190 18.19 9.31 0.28
C THR A 190 17.35 10.46 -0.29
N VAL A 191 16.89 10.33 -1.55
CA VAL A 191 16.10 11.35 -2.24
C VAL A 191 14.62 11.17 -1.91
N TYR A 192 14.00 12.22 -1.39
CA TYR A 192 12.57 12.21 -1.07
C TYR A 192 11.73 12.49 -2.32
N ASP A 193 10.67 11.69 -2.51
CA ASP A 193 9.69 11.92 -3.57
C ASP A 193 8.56 12.82 -3.07
N PHE A 194 8.39 13.96 -3.76
CA PHE A 194 7.36 14.95 -3.41
C PHE A 194 5.94 14.36 -3.50
N ALA A 195 5.65 13.57 -4.55
CA ALA A 195 4.32 13.04 -4.77
C ALA A 195 3.91 12.02 -3.70
N THR A 196 4.86 11.24 -3.20
CA THR A 196 4.67 10.31 -2.10
C THR A 196 4.31 11.04 -0.80
N LEU A 197 5.06 12.11 -0.47
CA LEU A 197 4.75 12.96 0.69
C LEU A 197 3.42 13.69 0.52
N GLU A 198 3.18 14.26 -0.67
CA GLU A 198 1.93 14.95 -1.03
C GLU A 198 0.70 14.08 -0.74
N THR A 199 0.73 12.82 -1.19
CA THR A 199 -0.38 11.87 -0.99
C THR A 199 -0.66 11.67 0.50
N ARG A 200 0.36 11.35 1.28
CA ARG A 200 0.22 11.06 2.71
C ARG A 200 -0.19 12.28 3.52
N LEU A 201 0.37 13.44 3.25
CA LEU A 201 0.04 14.69 3.96
C LEU A 201 -1.40 15.15 3.65
N ARG A 202 -1.87 14.94 2.42
CA ARG A 202 -3.25 15.19 2.03
C ARG A 202 -4.23 14.27 2.80
N GLU A 203 -3.91 12.98 2.95
CA GLU A 203 -4.72 12.07 3.78
C GLU A 203 -4.79 12.55 5.23
N GLN A 204 -3.65 12.95 5.82
CA GLN A 204 -3.63 13.48 7.18
C GLN A 204 -4.50 14.74 7.33
N ALA A 205 -4.51 15.63 6.33
CA ALA A 205 -5.36 16.81 6.36
C ALA A 205 -6.87 16.47 6.26
N PHE A 206 -7.26 15.44 5.50
CA PHE A 206 -8.63 14.96 5.47
C PHE A 206 -9.08 14.30 6.78
N LEU A 207 -8.19 13.54 7.43
CA LEU A 207 -8.50 12.85 8.68
C LEU A 207 -8.54 13.81 9.90
N ASN A 208 -8.01 15.03 9.75
CA ASN A 208 -7.96 16.03 10.80
C ASN A 208 -8.55 17.35 10.29
N ALA A 209 -9.88 17.41 10.26
CA ALA A 209 -10.62 18.59 9.78
C ALA A 209 -10.12 19.88 10.42
N GLY A 210 -9.89 20.91 9.59
CA GLY A 210 -9.41 22.23 10.05
C GLY A 210 -7.90 22.36 10.21
N VAL A 211 -7.11 21.27 10.18
CA VAL A 211 -5.65 21.37 10.19
C VAL A 211 -5.14 21.80 8.82
N ASN A 212 -4.20 22.74 8.82
CA ASN A 212 -3.56 23.25 7.61
C ASN A 212 -2.16 22.67 7.47
N ILE A 213 -1.96 21.79 6.49
CA ILE A 213 -0.66 21.17 6.20
C ILE A 213 -0.12 21.76 4.90
N ILE A 214 1.14 22.22 4.93
CA ILE A 214 1.82 22.80 3.76
C ILE A 214 3.05 21.95 3.45
N LEU A 215 3.14 21.48 2.21
CA LEU A 215 4.34 20.79 1.70
C LEU A 215 5.04 21.67 0.70
N THR A 216 6.33 21.96 0.93
CA THR A 216 7.14 22.79 0.03
C THR A 216 8.43 22.06 -0.35
N ASP A 217 8.73 22.00 -1.66
CA ASP A 217 9.99 21.51 -2.20
C ASP A 217 10.87 22.71 -2.57
N GLU A 218 11.91 22.93 -1.79
CA GLU A 218 12.88 24.02 -1.94
C GLU A 218 14.23 23.53 -2.51
N ARG A 219 14.29 22.30 -3.02
CA ARG A 219 15.54 21.73 -3.58
C ARG A 219 16.05 22.49 -4.78
N ASP A 220 15.14 23.02 -5.59
CA ASP A 220 15.45 23.92 -6.69
C ASP A 220 14.92 25.33 -6.36
N PRO A 221 15.78 26.28 -6.01
CA PRO A 221 15.37 27.65 -5.66
C PRO A 221 14.70 28.41 -6.82
N GLU A 222 14.97 28.01 -8.07
CA GLU A 222 14.35 28.63 -9.26
C GLU A 222 12.97 28.06 -9.57
N ASN A 223 12.63 26.88 -8.99
CA ASN A 223 11.37 26.17 -9.24
C ASN A 223 10.79 25.58 -7.95
N ILE A 224 10.47 26.44 -7.01
CA ILE A 224 9.85 26.02 -5.73
C ILE A 224 8.45 25.51 -5.98
N LYS A 225 8.18 24.27 -5.54
CA LYS A 225 6.86 23.67 -5.58
C LYS A 225 6.25 23.69 -4.19
N SER A 226 5.00 24.17 -4.06
CA SER A 226 4.30 24.20 -2.77
C SER A 226 2.84 23.83 -2.93
N ASP A 227 2.36 22.89 -2.09
CA ASP A 227 0.97 22.49 -2.01
C ASP A 227 0.44 22.67 -0.59
N ARG A 228 -0.81 23.13 -0.50
CA ARG A 228 -1.52 23.35 0.75
C ARG A 228 -2.73 22.44 0.86
N PHE A 229 -2.83 21.73 1.98
CA PHE A 229 -3.93 20.82 2.29
C PHE A 229 -4.69 21.34 3.51
N HIS A 230 -5.97 21.66 3.29
CA HIS A 230 -6.87 22.15 4.33
C HIS A 230 -8.31 21.79 3.95
N TYR A 231 -8.95 20.94 4.75
CA TYR A 231 -10.27 20.41 4.45
C TYR A 231 -11.18 20.47 5.69
N GLU A 232 -12.11 21.40 5.69
CA GLU A 232 -13.06 21.55 6.80
C GLU A 232 -14.10 20.41 6.85
N GLY A 233 -14.43 19.83 5.69
CA GLY A 233 -15.39 18.71 5.59
C GLY A 233 -14.79 17.35 6.01
N GLY A 234 -13.51 17.29 6.37
CA GLY A 234 -12.87 16.09 6.93
C GLY A 234 -13.02 14.85 6.05
N VAL A 235 -13.46 13.73 6.64
CA VAL A 235 -13.61 12.44 5.93
C VAL A 235 -14.69 12.46 4.84
N ALA A 236 -15.69 13.37 4.91
CA ALA A 236 -16.65 13.53 3.85
C ALA A 236 -16.00 14.12 2.59
N SER A 237 -15.20 15.19 2.76
CA SER A 237 -14.40 15.75 1.66
C SER A 237 -13.38 14.75 1.12
N PHE A 238 -12.92 13.81 1.93
CA PHE A 238 -12.02 12.75 1.46
C PHE A 238 -12.74 11.82 0.47
N VAL A 239 -13.96 11.39 0.75
CA VAL A 239 -14.78 10.57 -0.16
C VAL A 239 -15.05 11.31 -1.47
N GLU A 240 -15.42 12.59 -1.42
CA GLU A 240 -15.61 13.42 -2.62
C GLU A 240 -14.32 13.51 -3.46
N TYR A 241 -13.19 13.73 -2.80
CA TYR A 241 -11.88 13.79 -3.44
C TYR A 241 -11.55 12.48 -4.15
N LEU A 242 -11.74 11.32 -3.48
CA LEU A 242 -11.47 10.00 -4.04
C LEU A 242 -12.33 9.75 -5.29
N ASN A 243 -13.64 10.03 -5.24
CA ASN A 243 -14.56 9.84 -6.36
C ASN A 243 -14.23 10.77 -7.53
N ARG A 244 -13.93 12.04 -7.25
CA ARG A 244 -13.53 13.02 -8.27
C ARG A 244 -12.23 12.63 -8.94
N LYS A 245 -11.23 12.20 -8.16
CA LYS A 245 -9.91 11.80 -8.66
C LYS A 245 -9.98 10.58 -9.58
N LYS A 246 -10.88 9.63 -9.28
CA LYS A 246 -11.17 8.47 -10.14
C LYS A 246 -12.05 8.83 -11.35
N ALA A 247 -12.63 10.01 -11.39
CA ALA A 247 -13.62 10.43 -12.38
C ALA A 247 -14.79 9.46 -12.53
N VAL A 248 -15.21 8.79 -11.43
CA VAL A 248 -16.40 7.94 -11.40
C VAL A 248 -17.66 8.79 -11.27
N GLU A 249 -18.78 8.29 -11.77
CA GLU A 249 -20.06 8.97 -11.68
C GLU A 249 -20.76 8.57 -10.39
N VAL A 250 -21.12 9.56 -9.56
CA VAL A 250 -21.83 9.30 -8.32
C VAL A 250 -23.32 9.06 -8.60
N ILE A 251 -23.93 8.08 -7.95
CA ILE A 251 -25.35 7.77 -8.13
C ILE A 251 -26.27 8.58 -7.19
N HIS A 252 -25.70 9.31 -6.25
CA HIS A 252 -26.40 10.30 -5.42
C HIS A 252 -25.45 11.47 -5.09
N PRO A 253 -25.96 12.72 -5.01
CA PRO A 253 -25.11 13.92 -4.97
C PRO A 253 -24.34 14.06 -3.66
N ASP A 254 -24.98 13.81 -2.53
CA ASP A 254 -24.43 14.12 -1.22
C ASP A 254 -23.69 12.90 -0.63
N VAL A 255 -22.55 13.15 0.03
CA VAL A 255 -21.85 12.12 0.81
C VAL A 255 -22.66 11.81 2.06
N ILE A 256 -22.88 10.53 2.31
CA ILE A 256 -23.51 10.04 3.55
C ILE A 256 -22.46 10.10 4.64
N TYR A 257 -22.69 10.92 5.68
CA TYR A 257 -21.72 11.11 6.77
C TYR A 257 -22.38 10.84 8.12
N PHE A 258 -21.70 10.07 8.95
CA PHE A 258 -22.08 9.77 10.33
C PHE A 258 -20.91 9.92 11.27
N SER A 259 -21.17 10.41 12.48
CA SER A 259 -20.20 10.44 13.56
C SER A 259 -20.84 10.03 14.88
N ALA A 260 -20.04 9.41 15.74
CA ALA A 260 -20.41 9.09 17.11
C ALA A 260 -19.20 9.12 18.04
N THR A 261 -19.46 9.47 19.30
CA THR A 261 -18.52 9.31 20.40
C THR A 261 -19.02 8.21 21.31
N ALA A 262 -18.13 7.32 21.75
CA ALA A 262 -18.47 6.29 22.71
C ALA A 262 -18.96 6.89 24.03
N PRO A 263 -19.85 6.21 24.77
CA PRO A 263 -20.43 6.74 26.01
C PRO A 263 -19.39 7.09 27.08
N ASP A 264 -18.24 6.45 27.07
CA ASP A 264 -17.11 6.69 27.98
C ASP A 264 -16.18 7.83 27.52
N ASN A 265 -16.49 8.51 26.39
CA ASN A 265 -15.65 9.53 25.75
C ASN A 265 -14.21 9.09 25.42
N ASN A 266 -13.95 7.80 25.35
CA ASN A 266 -12.61 7.27 25.07
C ASN A 266 -12.38 6.96 23.59
N SER A 267 -13.43 6.90 22.80
CA SER A 267 -13.33 6.59 21.36
C SER A 267 -14.34 7.39 20.56
N THR A 268 -13.94 7.81 19.35
CA THR A 268 -14.83 8.43 18.35
C THR A 268 -14.78 7.64 17.06
N CYS A 269 -15.88 7.70 16.30
CA CYS A 269 -15.96 7.09 14.99
C CYS A 269 -16.58 8.09 14.01
N GLU A 270 -15.99 8.23 12.85
CA GLU A 270 -16.51 8.97 11.72
C GLU A 270 -16.55 8.03 10.51
N ILE A 271 -17.66 8.05 9.79
CA ILE A 271 -17.87 7.24 8.58
C ILE A 271 -18.41 8.16 7.51
N ALA A 272 -17.77 8.21 6.38
CA ALA A 272 -18.25 8.86 5.18
C ALA A 272 -18.33 7.86 4.04
N MET A 273 -19.43 7.87 3.27
CA MET A 273 -19.62 6.93 2.17
C MET A 273 -20.46 7.52 1.05
N GLN A 274 -20.17 7.08 -0.18
CA GLN A 274 -20.93 7.47 -1.36
C GLN A 274 -20.90 6.33 -2.38
N TYR A 275 -22.01 6.11 -3.08
CA TYR A 275 -22.09 5.10 -4.12
C TYR A 275 -21.86 5.71 -5.50
N THR A 276 -21.17 4.94 -6.34
CA THR A 276 -20.78 5.31 -7.71
C THR A 276 -21.26 4.29 -8.73
N ASP A 277 -21.11 4.60 -10.00
CA ASP A 277 -21.40 3.67 -11.11
C ASP A 277 -20.40 2.52 -11.25
N SER A 278 -19.25 2.56 -10.55
CA SER A 278 -18.21 1.53 -10.53
C SER A 278 -18.73 0.15 -10.07
N PHE A 279 -18.08 -0.91 -10.49
CA PHE A 279 -18.34 -2.27 -9.99
C PHE A 279 -17.47 -2.63 -8.78
N ASN A 280 -16.43 -1.87 -8.51
CA ASN A 280 -15.48 -2.13 -7.43
C ASN A 280 -15.84 -1.31 -6.19
N GLU A 281 -15.55 -1.87 -5.02
CA GLU A 281 -15.60 -1.13 -3.74
C GLU A 281 -14.24 -0.50 -3.44
N LEU A 282 -14.24 0.62 -2.75
CA LEU A 282 -13.08 1.20 -2.08
C LEU A 282 -13.45 1.53 -0.65
N ILE A 283 -12.89 0.80 0.30
CA ILE A 283 -13.02 1.07 1.73
C ILE A 283 -11.63 1.39 2.26
N LEU A 284 -11.46 2.60 2.79
CA LEU A 284 -10.26 3.01 3.50
C LEU A 284 -10.58 3.11 4.99
N SER A 285 -9.88 2.37 5.80
CA SER A 285 -10.09 2.34 7.24
C SER A 285 -8.86 2.86 7.99
N PHE A 286 -9.11 3.71 8.98
CA PHE A 286 -8.07 4.39 9.76
C PHE A 286 -8.34 4.25 11.25
N ALA A 287 -7.28 4.03 12.03
CA ALA A 287 -7.31 4.07 13.49
C ALA A 287 -6.22 5.01 14.00
N ASN A 288 -6.60 6.06 14.74
CA ASN A 288 -5.70 7.12 15.19
C ASN A 288 -4.86 7.71 14.04
N ASN A 289 -5.51 7.99 12.90
CA ASN A 289 -4.92 8.49 11.65
C ASN A 289 -3.93 7.54 10.95
N ILE A 290 -3.80 6.30 11.41
CA ILE A 290 -2.99 5.26 10.77
C ILE A 290 -3.88 4.45 9.84
N HIS A 291 -3.47 4.30 8.59
CA HIS A 291 -4.18 3.47 7.62
C HIS A 291 -4.05 1.99 8.00
N THR A 292 -5.17 1.35 8.29
CA THR A 292 -5.24 -0.07 8.61
C THR A 292 -5.46 -0.88 7.34
N VAL A 293 -4.38 -1.11 6.60
CA VAL A 293 -4.42 -1.75 5.28
C VAL A 293 -5.02 -3.17 5.31
N ASP A 294 -4.88 -3.87 6.44
CA ASP A 294 -5.42 -5.19 6.69
C ASP A 294 -6.80 -5.13 7.40
N GLY A 295 -7.42 -3.93 7.46
CA GLY A 295 -8.70 -3.71 8.10
C GLY A 295 -8.66 -3.79 9.62
N GLY A 296 -9.60 -4.51 10.20
CA GLY A 296 -9.73 -4.72 11.64
C GLY A 296 -11.16 -4.58 12.14
N THR A 297 -11.33 -4.54 13.45
CA THR A 297 -12.63 -4.60 14.13
C THR A 297 -13.61 -3.48 13.71
N HIS A 298 -13.11 -2.30 13.37
CA HIS A 298 -13.92 -1.16 12.90
C HIS A 298 -14.47 -1.42 11.50
N GLU A 299 -13.66 -1.93 10.58
CA GLU A 299 -14.08 -2.28 9.22
C GLU A 299 -15.03 -3.47 9.22
N ASP A 300 -14.74 -4.51 10.01
CA ASP A 300 -15.63 -5.66 10.19
C ASP A 300 -16.98 -5.26 10.76
N GLY A 301 -16.99 -4.33 11.74
CA GLY A 301 -18.19 -3.76 12.31
C GLY A 301 -19.03 -3.04 11.28
N PHE A 302 -18.40 -2.22 10.44
CA PHE A 302 -19.03 -1.50 9.34
C PHE A 302 -19.65 -2.47 8.31
N LYS A 303 -18.85 -3.41 7.77
CA LYS A 303 -19.29 -4.36 6.72
C LYS A 303 -20.50 -5.20 7.18
N ARG A 304 -20.47 -5.68 8.41
CA ARG A 304 -21.59 -6.45 8.99
C ARG A 304 -22.82 -5.61 9.19
N ALA A 305 -22.69 -4.40 9.75
CA ALA A 305 -23.81 -3.52 10.01
C ALA A 305 -24.44 -3.02 8.71
N LEU A 306 -23.63 -2.60 7.72
CA LEU A 306 -24.11 -2.18 6.41
C LEU A 306 -24.99 -3.29 5.78
N THR A 307 -24.48 -4.51 5.72
CA THR A 307 -25.21 -5.64 5.12
C THR A 307 -26.51 -5.92 5.85
N ARG A 308 -26.51 -5.87 7.19
CA ARG A 308 -27.70 -6.09 8.00
C ARG A 308 -28.74 -5.00 7.76
N VAL A 309 -28.37 -3.72 7.92
CA VAL A 309 -29.29 -2.60 7.77
C VAL A 309 -29.91 -2.55 6.38
N MET A 310 -29.11 -2.81 5.33
CA MET A 310 -29.61 -2.85 3.97
C MET A 310 -30.66 -3.96 3.79
N ASN A 311 -30.44 -5.15 4.34
CA ASN A 311 -31.43 -6.22 4.28
C ASN A 311 -32.68 -5.92 5.10
N ASP A 312 -32.53 -5.38 6.30
CA ASP A 312 -33.66 -4.99 7.16
C ASP A 312 -34.53 -3.92 6.48
N TYR A 313 -33.92 -2.91 5.89
CA TYR A 313 -34.63 -1.89 5.10
C TYR A 313 -35.35 -2.51 3.89
N ALA A 314 -34.63 -3.34 3.10
CA ALA A 314 -35.20 -3.98 1.92
C ALA A 314 -36.43 -4.86 2.25
N ARG A 315 -36.42 -5.56 3.39
CA ARG A 315 -37.56 -6.33 3.89
C ARG A 315 -38.70 -5.42 4.37
N LYS A 316 -38.38 -4.39 5.16
CA LYS A 316 -39.35 -3.45 5.70
C LYS A 316 -40.16 -2.74 4.59
N TYR A 317 -39.51 -2.38 3.49
CA TYR A 317 -40.09 -1.67 2.36
C TYR A 317 -40.46 -2.55 1.17
N ASN A 318 -40.48 -3.88 1.33
CA ASN A 318 -40.86 -4.86 0.31
C ASN A 318 -40.01 -4.79 -0.99
N ILE A 319 -38.79 -4.28 -0.92
CA ILE A 319 -37.79 -4.36 -2.02
C ILE A 319 -37.39 -5.82 -2.22
N LEU A 320 -37.16 -6.54 -1.11
CA LEU A 320 -37.00 -8.00 -1.08
C LEU A 320 -38.31 -8.63 -0.58
N LYS A 321 -38.87 -9.57 -1.36
CA LYS A 321 -40.01 -10.37 -0.97
C LYS A 321 -39.60 -11.46 0.02
N GLU A 322 -40.56 -12.01 0.76
CA GLU A 322 -40.30 -13.03 1.79
C GLU A 322 -39.54 -14.28 1.24
N ALA A 323 -39.82 -14.64 -0.01
CA ALA A 323 -39.16 -15.76 -0.69
C ALA A 323 -37.77 -15.42 -1.27
N ASP A 324 -37.39 -14.14 -1.36
CA ASP A 324 -36.12 -13.72 -1.94
C ASP A 324 -34.98 -13.95 -0.94
N LYS A 325 -33.80 -14.26 -1.46
CA LYS A 325 -32.59 -14.35 -0.64
C LYS A 325 -32.16 -12.94 -0.20
N ASN A 326 -31.52 -12.85 0.95
CA ASN A 326 -30.87 -11.64 1.38
C ASN A 326 -29.72 -11.25 0.45
N LEU A 327 -29.50 -9.93 0.33
CA LEU A 327 -28.32 -9.37 -0.32
C LEU A 327 -27.06 -9.79 0.46
N SER A 328 -26.03 -10.18 -0.26
CA SER A 328 -24.71 -10.45 0.35
C SER A 328 -23.95 -9.15 0.65
N GLY A 329 -22.86 -9.26 1.39
CA GLY A 329 -21.95 -8.14 1.62
C GLY A 329 -21.42 -7.53 0.32
N GLU A 330 -21.01 -8.34 -0.66
CA GLU A 330 -20.56 -7.86 -1.97
C GLU A 330 -21.66 -7.09 -2.72
N ASP A 331 -22.90 -7.59 -2.68
CA ASP A 331 -24.01 -6.92 -3.38
C ASP A 331 -24.24 -5.50 -2.88
N VAL A 332 -24.18 -5.29 -1.56
CA VAL A 332 -24.41 -3.99 -0.94
C VAL A 332 -23.22 -3.06 -0.98
N ARG A 333 -22.01 -3.58 -1.27
CA ARG A 333 -20.80 -2.77 -1.38
C ARG A 333 -20.36 -2.49 -2.82
N GLU A 334 -21.03 -3.05 -3.84
CA GLU A 334 -20.71 -2.76 -5.25
C GLU A 334 -20.82 -1.25 -5.51
N GLY A 335 -19.69 -0.65 -5.96
CA GLY A 335 -19.58 0.78 -6.25
C GLY A 335 -19.49 1.69 -5.03
N LEU A 336 -19.30 1.15 -3.84
CA LEU A 336 -19.16 1.92 -2.61
C LEU A 336 -17.75 2.52 -2.50
N THR A 337 -17.65 3.83 -2.30
CA THR A 337 -16.47 4.50 -1.76
C THR A 337 -16.75 4.89 -0.31
N CYS A 338 -15.92 4.42 0.62
CA CYS A 338 -16.11 4.64 2.06
C CYS A 338 -14.79 4.95 2.75
N VAL A 339 -14.82 5.89 3.69
CA VAL A 339 -13.73 6.19 4.62
C VAL A 339 -14.26 5.99 6.03
N ILE A 340 -13.56 5.17 6.82
CA ILE A 340 -13.86 4.88 8.22
C ILE A 340 -12.68 5.39 9.04
N SER A 341 -12.92 6.35 9.93
CA SER A 341 -11.91 6.89 10.84
C SER A 341 -12.33 6.68 12.28
N VAL A 342 -11.54 5.95 13.05
CA VAL A 342 -11.77 5.78 14.49
C VAL A 342 -10.61 6.37 15.28
N LYS A 343 -10.93 7.10 16.34
CA LYS A 343 -9.97 7.60 17.32
C LYS A 343 -10.18 6.85 18.62
N VAL A 344 -9.17 6.11 19.05
CA VAL A 344 -9.27 5.12 20.12
C VAL A 344 -8.20 5.38 21.17
N LYS A 345 -8.60 5.46 22.45
CA LYS A 345 -7.67 5.50 23.56
C LYS A 345 -7.13 4.09 23.80
N GLY A 346 -5.79 3.96 23.73
CA GLY A 346 -5.15 2.65 23.90
C GLY A 346 -5.41 1.70 22.71
N ALA A 347 -5.23 2.18 21.50
CA ALA A 347 -5.38 1.36 20.30
C ALA A 347 -4.43 0.15 20.33
N GLN A 348 -4.97 -1.02 19.99
CA GLN A 348 -4.25 -2.28 19.91
C GLN A 348 -4.18 -2.70 18.44
N PHE A 349 -2.98 -2.87 17.92
CA PHE A 349 -2.76 -3.30 16.55
C PHE A 349 -2.14 -4.70 16.51
N GLU A 350 -2.47 -5.45 15.48
CA GLU A 350 -1.75 -6.66 15.14
C GLU A 350 -0.44 -6.27 14.44
N GLY A 351 0.70 -6.61 15.06
CA GLY A 351 2.03 -6.35 14.53
C GLY A 351 2.53 -4.89 14.61
N GLN A 352 3.82 -4.72 14.33
CA GLN A 352 4.53 -3.42 14.40
C GLN A 352 4.10 -2.45 13.29
N THR A 353 3.69 -2.96 12.14
CA THR A 353 3.25 -2.15 10.99
C THR A 353 1.90 -1.47 11.20
N LYS A 354 1.19 -1.81 12.29
CA LYS A 354 -0.13 -1.26 12.67
C LYS A 354 -1.19 -1.45 11.57
N GLY A 355 -1.05 -2.49 10.73
CA GLY A 355 -1.92 -2.74 9.57
C GLY A 355 -3.34 -3.13 9.93
N LYS A 356 -3.59 -3.68 11.14
CA LYS A 356 -4.90 -4.17 11.55
C LYS A 356 -5.25 -3.78 12.98
N LEU A 357 -6.45 -3.22 13.18
CA LEU A 357 -6.95 -2.84 14.52
C LEU A 357 -7.59 -4.05 15.21
N GLY A 358 -7.15 -4.31 16.46
CA GLY A 358 -7.61 -5.45 17.28
C GLY A 358 -8.67 -5.13 18.34
N ASN A 359 -8.91 -3.87 18.68
CA ASN A 359 -9.84 -3.44 19.73
C ASN A 359 -11.27 -3.94 19.48
N THR A 360 -11.74 -4.94 20.21
CA THR A 360 -13.03 -5.60 19.97
C THR A 360 -14.24 -4.70 20.23
N GLU A 361 -14.16 -3.77 21.19
CA GLU A 361 -15.19 -2.81 21.54
C GLU A 361 -15.53 -1.85 20.39
N ILE A 362 -14.58 -1.55 19.52
CA ILE A 362 -14.76 -0.64 18.38
C ILE A 362 -15.74 -1.20 17.35
N SER A 363 -15.75 -2.53 17.17
CA SER A 363 -16.73 -3.17 16.29
C SER A 363 -18.19 -2.88 16.73
N GLY A 364 -18.42 -2.85 18.03
CA GLY A 364 -19.73 -2.50 18.60
C GLY A 364 -20.10 -1.03 18.36
N LEU A 365 -19.15 -0.11 18.60
CA LEU A 365 -19.35 1.32 18.37
C LEU A 365 -19.74 1.61 16.90
N VAL A 366 -18.97 1.07 15.96
CA VAL A 366 -19.21 1.23 14.53
C VAL A 366 -20.54 0.60 14.11
N SER A 367 -20.83 -0.63 14.59
CA SER A 367 -22.08 -1.32 14.25
C SER A 367 -23.32 -0.59 14.76
N ASN A 368 -23.28 -0.01 15.96
CA ASN A 368 -24.39 0.75 16.53
C ASN A 368 -24.60 2.04 15.75
N LEU A 369 -23.52 2.79 15.50
CA LEU A 369 -23.58 4.02 14.69
C LEU A 369 -24.26 3.75 13.33
N MET A 370 -23.78 2.72 12.63
CA MET A 370 -24.33 2.35 11.32
C MET A 370 -25.80 1.92 11.40
N SER A 371 -26.17 1.14 12.43
CA SER A 371 -27.54 0.65 12.57
C SER A 371 -28.53 1.78 12.83
N ASP A 372 -28.18 2.70 13.70
CA ASP A 372 -29.08 3.79 14.11
C ASP A 372 -29.17 4.87 13.02
N LYS A 373 -28.03 5.27 12.46
CA LYS A 373 -27.97 6.41 11.53
C LYS A 373 -28.30 6.05 10.10
N LEU A 374 -27.85 4.88 9.60
CA LEU A 374 -28.09 4.50 8.21
C LEU A 374 -29.58 4.18 7.97
N MET A 375 -30.25 3.49 8.89
CA MET A 375 -31.67 3.21 8.76
C MET A 375 -32.47 4.52 8.67
N THR A 376 -32.22 5.47 9.59
CA THR A 376 -32.84 6.78 9.59
C THR A 376 -32.58 7.55 8.29
N PHE A 377 -31.29 7.56 7.85
CA PHE A 377 -30.93 8.24 6.60
C PHE A 377 -31.68 7.70 5.39
N LEU A 378 -31.78 6.37 5.24
CA LEU A 378 -32.49 5.75 4.13
C LEU A 378 -33.99 6.06 4.15
N GLU A 379 -34.59 6.17 5.34
CA GLU A 379 -36.00 6.55 5.50
C GLU A 379 -36.25 8.02 5.15
N GLU A 380 -35.32 8.89 5.53
CA GLU A 380 -35.40 10.33 5.23
C GLU A 380 -35.07 10.65 3.77
N ASN A 381 -34.30 9.77 3.08
CA ASN A 381 -33.83 9.98 1.70
C ASN A 381 -34.28 8.86 0.75
N PRO A 382 -35.58 8.68 0.48
CA PRO A 382 -36.09 7.53 -0.28
C PRO A 382 -35.60 7.47 -1.73
N ALA A 383 -35.27 8.62 -2.35
CA ALA A 383 -34.71 8.66 -3.71
C ALA A 383 -33.27 8.09 -3.75
N VAL A 384 -32.46 8.48 -2.76
CA VAL A 384 -31.11 7.96 -2.58
C VAL A 384 -31.15 6.47 -2.25
N ALA A 385 -32.00 6.06 -1.31
CA ALA A 385 -32.21 4.66 -0.98
C ALA A 385 -32.55 3.84 -2.22
N ARG A 386 -33.51 4.31 -3.05
CA ARG A 386 -33.88 3.62 -4.29
C ARG A 386 -32.70 3.42 -5.23
N ALA A 387 -31.91 4.48 -5.47
CA ALA A 387 -30.74 4.38 -6.35
C ALA A 387 -29.72 3.36 -5.84
N ILE A 388 -29.45 3.35 -4.53
CA ILE A 388 -28.54 2.38 -3.89
C ILE A 388 -29.08 0.95 -4.01
N PHE A 389 -30.39 0.73 -3.74
CA PHE A 389 -30.99 -0.60 -3.85
C PHE A 389 -31.09 -1.10 -5.29
N ASP A 390 -31.37 -0.24 -6.27
CA ASP A 390 -31.38 -0.63 -7.68
C ASP A 390 -30.01 -1.16 -8.10
N LYS A 391 -28.92 -0.53 -7.62
CA LYS A 391 -27.54 -0.99 -7.85
C LYS A 391 -27.26 -2.32 -7.13
N ALA A 392 -27.56 -2.43 -5.84
CA ALA A 392 -27.34 -3.66 -5.06
C ALA A 392 -28.13 -4.86 -5.62
N MET A 393 -29.37 -4.65 -6.07
CA MET A 393 -30.18 -5.68 -6.73
C MET A 393 -29.62 -6.07 -8.09
N ALA A 394 -29.04 -5.14 -8.84
CA ALA A 394 -28.35 -5.45 -10.10
C ALA A 394 -27.08 -6.27 -9.85
N ALA A 395 -26.30 -5.94 -8.81
CA ALA A 395 -25.14 -6.71 -8.38
C ALA A 395 -25.52 -8.13 -7.96
N SER A 396 -26.57 -8.29 -7.15
CA SER A 396 -27.06 -9.60 -6.70
C SER A 396 -27.48 -10.50 -7.87
N ARG A 397 -28.20 -9.94 -8.86
CA ARG A 397 -28.58 -10.69 -10.07
C ARG A 397 -27.36 -11.13 -10.88
N ALA A 398 -26.37 -10.24 -11.04
CA ALA A 398 -25.12 -10.57 -11.75
C ALA A 398 -24.34 -11.67 -11.03
N ARG A 399 -24.23 -11.60 -9.69
CA ARG A 399 -23.58 -12.61 -8.86
C ARG A 399 -24.28 -13.99 -8.95
N GLU A 400 -25.62 -14.01 -8.93
CA GLU A 400 -26.38 -15.27 -9.13
C GLU A 400 -26.14 -15.87 -10.52
N ALA A 401 -26.09 -15.02 -11.55
CA ALA A 401 -25.76 -15.47 -12.91
C ALA A 401 -24.33 -16.05 -12.98
N ALA A 402 -23.35 -15.38 -12.34
CA ALA A 402 -21.97 -15.83 -12.23
C ALA A 402 -21.88 -17.19 -11.53
N ARG A 403 -22.61 -17.38 -10.42
CA ARG A 403 -22.65 -18.66 -9.70
C ARG A 403 -23.23 -19.78 -10.57
N LYS A 404 -24.32 -19.52 -11.27
CA LYS A 404 -24.91 -20.51 -12.20
C LYS A 404 -23.92 -20.88 -13.32
N ALA A 405 -23.25 -19.89 -13.91
CA ALA A 405 -22.25 -20.14 -14.95
C ALA A 405 -21.09 -21.00 -14.42
N ARG A 406 -20.56 -20.69 -13.23
CA ARG A 406 -19.52 -21.47 -12.56
C ARG A 406 -19.96 -22.92 -12.28
N ASP A 407 -21.18 -23.10 -11.74
CA ASP A 407 -21.71 -24.43 -11.42
C ASP A 407 -21.88 -25.28 -12.68
N LEU A 408 -22.23 -24.67 -13.81
CA LEU A 408 -22.28 -25.35 -15.11
C LEU A 408 -20.88 -25.78 -15.57
N VAL A 409 -19.88 -24.92 -15.45
CA VAL A 409 -18.49 -25.26 -15.79
C VAL A 409 -17.97 -26.37 -14.87
N ARG A 410 -18.23 -26.28 -13.57
CA ARG A 410 -17.81 -27.29 -12.58
C ARG A 410 -18.47 -28.65 -12.81
N ARG A 411 -19.74 -28.68 -13.21
CA ARG A 411 -20.42 -29.93 -13.61
C ARG A 411 -19.83 -30.56 -14.88
N LYS A 412 -19.45 -29.73 -15.86
CA LYS A 412 -18.76 -30.24 -17.06
C LYS A 412 -17.39 -30.81 -16.70
N SER A 413 -16.60 -30.13 -15.83
CA SER A 413 -15.29 -30.63 -15.40
C SER A 413 -15.36 -31.87 -14.52
N THR A 414 -16.45 -32.10 -13.77
CA THR A 414 -16.64 -33.28 -12.92
C THR A 414 -17.01 -34.51 -13.77
N LEU A 415 -17.64 -34.30 -14.92
CA LEU A 415 -17.95 -35.38 -15.89
C LEU A 415 -16.72 -35.73 -16.75
N GLU A 416 -15.72 -34.86 -16.88
CA GLU A 416 -14.51 -35.03 -17.69
C GLU A 416 -13.24 -35.32 -16.84
N ASN A 417 -13.35 -35.84 -15.62
CA ASN A 417 -12.25 -35.95 -14.63
C ASN A 417 -11.62 -34.58 -14.33
N ALA A 418 -11.57 -34.19 -13.07
CA ALA A 418 -11.04 -32.87 -12.57
C ALA A 418 -9.61 -32.59 -13.07
N THR A 419 -9.47 -32.30 -14.35
CA THR A 419 -8.20 -32.07 -15.02
C THR A 419 -7.87 -30.60 -14.97
N LEU A 420 -6.64 -30.33 -14.60
CA LEU A 420 -5.98 -29.03 -14.74
C LEU A 420 -6.14 -28.52 -16.18
N PRO A 421 -6.08 -27.20 -16.43
CA PRO A 421 -6.22 -26.65 -17.78
C PRO A 421 -5.32 -27.39 -18.77
N GLY A 422 -5.85 -27.84 -19.89
CA GLY A 422 -5.13 -28.70 -20.86
C GLY A 422 -3.84 -28.09 -21.42
N LYS A 423 -3.66 -26.77 -21.29
CA LYS A 423 -2.42 -26.06 -21.66
C LYS A 423 -1.40 -25.93 -20.52
N LEU A 424 -1.79 -26.21 -19.28
CA LEU A 424 -0.89 -26.13 -18.13
C LEU A 424 0.14 -27.26 -18.18
N ALA A 425 1.41 -26.89 -18.21
CA ALA A 425 2.49 -27.83 -17.96
C ALA A 425 2.85 -27.75 -16.46
N ASP A 426 2.25 -28.60 -15.64
CA ASP A 426 2.40 -28.60 -14.18
C ASP A 426 3.79 -29.07 -13.73
N CYS A 427 4.19 -28.76 -12.49
CA CYS A 427 5.39 -29.23 -11.85
C CYS A 427 5.14 -30.49 -11.00
N GLN A 428 6.24 -31.12 -10.56
CA GLN A 428 6.18 -32.37 -9.81
C GLN A 428 5.92 -32.12 -8.31
N SER A 429 6.57 -31.11 -7.73
CA SER A 429 6.37 -30.76 -6.32
C SER A 429 4.95 -30.23 -6.06
N ARG A 430 4.45 -30.52 -4.87
CA ARG A 430 3.15 -30.04 -4.37
C ARG A 430 3.29 -29.07 -3.20
N ASN A 431 4.52 -28.77 -2.82
CA ASN A 431 4.79 -27.80 -1.77
C ASN A 431 4.74 -26.37 -2.34
N PRO A 432 3.77 -25.52 -1.96
CA PRO A 432 3.66 -24.17 -2.49
C PRO A 432 4.90 -23.31 -2.22
N GLU A 433 5.60 -23.52 -1.10
CA GLU A 433 6.80 -22.74 -0.76
C GLU A 433 7.94 -22.92 -1.76
N GLU A 434 7.99 -24.08 -2.41
CA GLU A 434 9.04 -24.43 -3.39
C GLU A 434 8.61 -24.17 -4.82
N THR A 435 7.29 -24.14 -5.10
CA THR A 435 6.76 -24.16 -6.45
C THR A 435 6.44 -22.76 -6.96
N GLU A 436 6.54 -22.62 -8.28
CA GLU A 436 6.22 -21.38 -8.98
C GLU A 436 5.55 -21.64 -10.31
N ILE A 437 4.67 -20.72 -10.72
CA ILE A 437 3.99 -20.78 -12.02
C ILE A 437 4.35 -19.57 -12.86
N TYR A 438 4.77 -19.83 -14.10
CA TYR A 438 4.94 -18.80 -15.12
C TYR A 438 3.68 -18.69 -15.96
N ILE A 439 3.07 -17.53 -15.96
CA ILE A 439 1.97 -17.17 -16.86
C ILE A 439 2.61 -16.49 -18.06
N VAL A 440 2.62 -17.19 -19.20
CA VAL A 440 3.45 -16.82 -20.36
C VAL A 440 2.56 -16.34 -21.51
N GLU A 441 2.96 -15.27 -22.17
CA GLU A 441 2.30 -14.76 -23.36
C GLU A 441 2.54 -15.67 -24.56
N GLY A 442 1.45 -16.23 -25.10
CA GLY A 442 1.45 -16.99 -26.34
C GLY A 442 2.00 -18.42 -26.24
N ASP A 443 1.66 -19.20 -27.26
CA ASP A 443 2.07 -20.60 -27.33
C ASP A 443 3.56 -20.75 -27.75
N SER A 444 4.13 -19.80 -28.47
CA SER A 444 5.54 -19.82 -28.91
C SER A 444 6.48 -19.70 -27.71
N ALA A 445 6.36 -18.62 -26.95
CA ALA A 445 7.14 -18.42 -25.72
C ALA A 445 6.83 -19.50 -24.67
N GLY A 446 5.56 -19.95 -24.60
CA GLY A 446 5.15 -21.09 -23.79
C GLY A 446 5.86 -22.39 -24.15
N GLY A 447 6.19 -22.60 -25.43
CA GLY A 447 6.95 -23.74 -25.92
C GLY A 447 8.41 -23.72 -25.44
N SER A 448 9.09 -22.59 -25.62
CA SER A 448 10.47 -22.37 -25.12
C SER A 448 10.54 -22.51 -23.60
N ALA A 449 9.58 -21.90 -22.86
CA ALA A 449 9.52 -22.00 -21.40
C ALA A 449 9.29 -23.43 -20.92
N LYS A 450 8.42 -24.22 -21.58
CA LYS A 450 8.22 -25.65 -21.27
C LYS A 450 9.47 -26.48 -21.49
N GLY A 451 10.28 -26.13 -22.50
CA GLY A 451 11.57 -26.78 -22.79
C GLY A 451 12.63 -26.46 -21.76
N GLY A 452 12.73 -25.19 -21.34
CA GLY A 452 13.79 -24.67 -20.47
C GLY A 452 13.53 -24.84 -18.97
N ARG A 453 12.29 -25.04 -18.52
CA ARG A 453 11.93 -25.06 -17.09
C ARG A 453 12.54 -26.20 -16.28
N ASP A 454 12.73 -26.04 -15.00
CA ASP A 454 12.89 -27.17 -14.06
C ASP A 454 11.50 -27.76 -13.73
N ARG A 455 11.28 -28.98 -14.20
CA ARG A 455 10.02 -29.70 -14.02
C ARG A 455 9.71 -30.05 -12.57
N LYS A 456 10.68 -29.99 -11.67
CA LYS A 456 10.46 -30.31 -10.26
C LYS A 456 9.54 -29.27 -9.60
N PHE A 457 9.79 -27.97 -9.84
CA PHE A 457 9.10 -26.90 -9.12
C PHE A 457 8.51 -25.80 -10.00
N GLN A 458 8.78 -25.77 -11.32
CA GLN A 458 8.26 -24.76 -12.24
C GLN A 458 7.10 -25.29 -13.09
N ALA A 459 5.98 -24.59 -13.05
CA ALA A 459 4.82 -24.82 -13.91
C ALA A 459 4.72 -23.71 -14.98
N ILE A 460 4.21 -24.03 -16.17
CA ILE A 460 4.02 -23.10 -17.28
C ILE A 460 2.56 -23.09 -17.72
N LEU A 461 1.94 -21.92 -17.72
CA LEU A 461 0.60 -21.68 -18.24
C LEU A 461 0.65 -20.67 -19.39
N PRO A 462 0.62 -21.09 -20.65
CA PRO A 462 0.55 -20.17 -21.79
C PRO A 462 -0.85 -19.54 -21.88
N LEU A 463 -0.90 -18.24 -22.10
CA LEU A 463 -2.10 -17.49 -22.42
C LEU A 463 -2.22 -17.29 -23.94
N TRP A 464 -3.44 -17.27 -24.46
CA TRP A 464 -3.70 -17.03 -25.88
C TRP A 464 -4.45 -15.72 -26.08
N GLY A 465 -3.69 -14.68 -26.41
CA GLY A 465 -4.22 -13.35 -26.70
C GLY A 465 -4.70 -12.59 -25.46
N LYS A 466 -5.19 -11.38 -25.65
CA LYS A 466 -5.60 -10.45 -24.61
C LYS A 466 -6.76 -11.00 -23.79
N MET A 467 -6.67 -10.84 -22.48
CA MET A 467 -7.71 -11.24 -21.53
C MET A 467 -8.79 -10.17 -21.40
N LEU A 468 -9.87 -10.53 -20.71
CA LEU A 468 -10.92 -9.60 -20.32
C LEU A 468 -10.33 -8.51 -19.41
N ASN A 469 -10.62 -7.24 -19.71
CA ASN A 469 -10.40 -6.15 -18.78
C ASN A 469 -11.46 -6.21 -17.67
N VAL A 470 -11.07 -6.68 -16.51
CA VAL A 470 -12.00 -6.92 -15.39
C VAL A 470 -12.42 -5.63 -14.69
N GLU A 471 -11.71 -4.52 -14.90
CA GLU A 471 -12.13 -3.19 -14.40
C GLU A 471 -13.48 -2.76 -14.98
N LYS A 472 -13.77 -3.20 -16.21
CA LYS A 472 -14.99 -2.91 -16.96
C LYS A 472 -16.01 -4.05 -16.96
N ALA A 473 -15.80 -5.07 -16.15
CA ALA A 473 -16.60 -6.29 -16.20
C ALA A 473 -17.08 -6.74 -14.84
N ARG A 474 -18.34 -7.14 -14.78
CA ARG A 474 -18.88 -7.81 -13.60
C ARG A 474 -18.38 -9.24 -13.47
N LEU A 475 -18.50 -9.79 -12.28
CA LEU A 475 -18.00 -11.12 -11.89
C LEU A 475 -18.57 -12.26 -12.77
N ASP A 476 -19.79 -12.16 -13.25
CA ASP A 476 -20.39 -13.15 -14.18
C ASP A 476 -19.61 -13.28 -15.48
N ARG A 477 -19.11 -12.18 -16.02
CA ARG A 477 -18.24 -12.18 -17.22
C ARG A 477 -16.84 -12.71 -16.93
N VAL A 478 -16.33 -12.53 -15.73
CA VAL A 478 -15.04 -13.07 -15.30
C VAL A 478 -15.09 -14.60 -15.29
N TYR A 479 -16.10 -15.20 -14.65
CA TYR A 479 -16.30 -16.66 -14.64
C TYR A 479 -16.67 -17.24 -16.02
N GLY A 480 -17.29 -16.45 -16.88
CA GLY A 480 -17.58 -16.84 -18.27
C GLY A 480 -16.40 -16.70 -19.22
N ASN A 481 -15.25 -16.17 -18.77
CA ASN A 481 -14.12 -15.90 -19.64
C ASN A 481 -13.19 -17.11 -19.76
N ASP A 482 -13.03 -17.62 -20.98
CA ASP A 482 -12.23 -18.80 -21.31
C ASP A 482 -10.72 -18.65 -21.08
N LYS A 483 -10.23 -17.41 -20.96
CA LYS A 483 -8.81 -17.11 -20.72
C LYS A 483 -8.48 -16.91 -19.24
N LEU A 484 -9.44 -16.41 -18.44
CA LEU A 484 -9.25 -16.23 -17.00
C LEU A 484 -9.48 -17.53 -16.23
N MET A 485 -10.43 -18.37 -16.67
CA MET A 485 -10.74 -19.63 -16.00
C MET A 485 -9.53 -20.58 -15.86
N PRO A 486 -8.65 -20.74 -16.86
CA PRO A 486 -7.41 -21.51 -16.69
C PRO A 486 -6.47 -20.97 -15.60
N VAL A 487 -6.37 -19.63 -15.46
CA VAL A 487 -5.56 -19.00 -14.41
C VAL A 487 -6.16 -19.30 -13.04
N ILE A 488 -7.47 -19.08 -12.86
CA ILE A 488 -8.19 -19.35 -11.60
C ILE A 488 -8.02 -20.83 -11.19
N THR A 489 -8.22 -21.74 -12.16
CA THR A 489 -8.11 -23.18 -11.91
C THR A 489 -6.68 -23.62 -11.58
N ALA A 490 -5.68 -23.05 -12.27
CA ALA A 490 -4.28 -23.37 -12.03
C ALA A 490 -3.83 -22.93 -10.63
N LEU A 491 -4.21 -21.73 -10.19
CA LEU A 491 -3.85 -21.21 -8.87
C LEU A 491 -4.57 -21.95 -7.73
N GLY A 492 -5.83 -22.33 -7.93
CA GLY A 492 -6.61 -23.12 -6.97
C GLY A 492 -7.25 -22.34 -5.83
N THR A 493 -6.98 -21.04 -5.72
CA THR A 493 -7.41 -20.17 -4.61
C THR A 493 -8.88 -19.75 -4.66
N GLY A 494 -9.55 -19.87 -5.80
CA GLY A 494 -10.81 -19.16 -6.04
C GLY A 494 -10.59 -17.67 -6.31
N ILE A 495 -11.66 -16.88 -6.37
CA ILE A 495 -11.64 -15.44 -6.58
C ILE A 495 -12.72 -14.75 -5.74
N GLY A 496 -12.57 -13.44 -5.45
CA GLY A 496 -13.52 -12.63 -4.67
C GLY A 496 -13.72 -13.19 -3.26
N GLU A 497 -14.97 -13.33 -2.81
CA GLU A 497 -15.30 -13.88 -1.46
C GLU A 497 -14.85 -15.35 -1.25
N GLU A 498 -14.66 -16.11 -2.34
CA GLU A 498 -14.20 -17.50 -2.26
C GLU A 498 -12.67 -17.63 -2.27
N PHE A 499 -11.98 -16.50 -2.38
CA PHE A 499 -10.51 -16.52 -2.39
C PHE A 499 -9.97 -17.02 -1.05
N ASP A 500 -9.13 -18.05 -1.13
CA ASP A 500 -8.47 -18.65 0.04
C ASP A 500 -6.99 -18.89 -0.30
N LEU A 501 -6.13 -18.07 0.27
CA LEU A 501 -4.69 -18.12 0.02
C LEU A 501 -4.07 -19.45 0.47
N ASN A 502 -4.63 -20.10 1.50
CA ASN A 502 -4.14 -21.41 1.95
C ASN A 502 -4.30 -22.52 0.90
N LYS A 503 -5.10 -22.29 -0.14
CA LYS A 503 -5.26 -23.20 -1.28
C LYS A 503 -4.34 -22.88 -2.45
N LEU A 504 -3.48 -21.89 -2.29
CA LEU A 504 -2.53 -21.52 -3.34
C LEU A 504 -1.61 -22.70 -3.68
N ARG A 505 -1.56 -23.06 -4.96
CA ARG A 505 -0.77 -24.20 -5.43
C ARG A 505 0.69 -23.86 -5.72
N TYR A 506 1.00 -22.59 -5.94
CA TYR A 506 2.34 -22.10 -6.30
C TYR A 506 2.66 -20.85 -5.50
N GLY A 507 3.72 -20.90 -4.69
CA GLY A 507 4.12 -19.79 -3.82
C GLY A 507 4.59 -18.54 -4.58
N ARG A 508 4.94 -18.69 -5.87
CA ARG A 508 5.25 -17.56 -6.75
C ARG A 508 4.43 -17.63 -8.03
N VAL A 509 3.77 -16.54 -8.36
CA VAL A 509 3.01 -16.35 -9.61
C VAL A 509 3.78 -15.33 -10.45
N ILE A 510 4.43 -15.79 -11.51
CA ILE A 510 5.36 -15.00 -12.30
C ILE A 510 4.74 -14.66 -13.64
N ILE A 511 4.53 -13.38 -13.90
CA ILE A 511 4.06 -12.88 -15.20
C ILE A 511 5.27 -12.76 -16.12
N MET A 512 5.24 -13.46 -17.24
CA MET A 512 6.29 -13.44 -18.25
C MET A 512 5.70 -13.09 -19.61
N ALA A 513 5.82 -11.83 -20.00
CA ALA A 513 5.28 -11.26 -21.23
C ALA A 513 6.38 -10.60 -22.05
N ASP A 514 6.15 -10.45 -23.34
CA ASP A 514 7.08 -9.81 -24.27
C ASP A 514 7.37 -8.34 -23.85
N ALA A 515 8.53 -7.83 -24.25
CA ALA A 515 8.96 -6.46 -23.93
C ALA A 515 8.31 -5.41 -24.84
N ASP A 516 7.23 -5.73 -25.51
CA ASP A 516 6.50 -4.86 -26.42
C ASP A 516 5.23 -4.26 -25.80
N VAL A 517 4.47 -3.48 -26.58
CA VAL A 517 3.23 -2.83 -26.13
C VAL A 517 2.12 -3.82 -25.81
N ASP A 518 2.05 -4.96 -26.51
CA ASP A 518 1.04 -5.99 -26.30
C ASP A 518 1.33 -6.78 -25.02
N GLY A 519 2.59 -7.16 -24.78
CA GLY A 519 3.03 -7.80 -23.55
C GLY A 519 2.84 -6.90 -22.33
N SER A 520 3.12 -5.60 -22.45
CA SER A 520 2.85 -4.61 -21.40
C SER A 520 1.36 -4.50 -21.10
N HIS A 521 0.49 -4.59 -22.11
CA HIS A 521 -0.96 -4.60 -21.93
C HIS A 521 -1.44 -5.89 -21.23
N ILE A 522 -0.95 -7.06 -21.64
CA ILE A 522 -1.29 -8.35 -21.00
C ILE A 522 -0.87 -8.36 -19.53
N ARG A 523 0.33 -7.86 -19.23
CA ARG A 523 0.81 -7.69 -17.86
C ARG A 523 -0.13 -6.81 -17.03
N THR A 524 -0.55 -5.67 -17.58
CA THR A 524 -1.49 -4.76 -16.91
C THR A 524 -2.84 -5.40 -16.68
N LEU A 525 -3.38 -6.18 -17.64
CA LEU A 525 -4.63 -6.90 -17.50
C LEU A 525 -4.55 -7.98 -16.39
N LEU A 526 -3.44 -8.73 -16.32
CA LEU A 526 -3.20 -9.72 -15.26
C LEU A 526 -3.11 -9.05 -13.88
N LEU A 527 -2.35 -7.96 -13.77
CA LEU A 527 -2.22 -7.21 -12.52
C LEU A 527 -3.58 -6.66 -12.07
N THR A 528 -4.39 -6.12 -13.01
CA THR A 528 -5.76 -5.67 -12.72
C THR A 528 -6.61 -6.82 -12.19
N PHE A 529 -6.53 -7.99 -12.82
CA PHE A 529 -7.28 -9.17 -12.39
C PHE A 529 -6.85 -9.64 -10.99
N PHE A 530 -5.55 -9.76 -10.71
CA PHE A 530 -5.06 -10.15 -9.39
C PHE A 530 -5.43 -9.12 -8.32
N TYR A 531 -5.26 -7.84 -8.60
CA TYR A 531 -5.59 -6.78 -7.65
C TYR A 531 -7.09 -6.72 -7.33
N ARG A 532 -7.98 -6.91 -8.32
CA ARG A 532 -9.44 -6.82 -8.13
C ARG A 532 -10.05 -8.06 -7.50
N TYR A 533 -9.55 -9.25 -7.85
CA TYR A 533 -10.20 -10.51 -7.50
C TYR A 533 -9.37 -11.47 -6.65
N MET A 534 -8.07 -11.21 -6.49
CA MET A 534 -7.14 -12.02 -5.71
C MET A 534 -6.18 -11.10 -4.91
N ARG A 535 -6.73 -10.07 -4.28
CA ARG A 535 -5.96 -8.99 -3.66
C ARG A 535 -4.92 -9.49 -2.64
N PRO A 536 -5.19 -10.45 -1.73
CA PRO A 536 -4.17 -10.96 -0.81
C PRO A 536 -2.97 -11.60 -1.52
N LEU A 537 -3.16 -12.13 -2.74
CA LEU A 537 -2.05 -12.67 -3.54
C LEU A 537 -1.00 -11.60 -3.89
N VAL A 538 -1.45 -10.35 -4.08
CA VAL A 538 -0.57 -9.22 -4.38
C VAL A 538 0.00 -8.63 -3.09
N GLU A 539 -0.83 -8.46 -2.07
CA GLU A 539 -0.45 -7.85 -0.79
C GLU A 539 0.57 -8.68 -0.02
N GLU A 540 0.47 -10.01 -0.04
CA GLU A 540 1.42 -10.93 0.58
C GLU A 540 2.64 -11.23 -0.31
N GLY A 541 2.75 -10.57 -1.48
CA GLY A 541 3.96 -10.58 -2.31
C GLY A 541 4.18 -11.86 -3.11
N HIS A 542 3.13 -12.58 -3.46
CA HIS A 542 3.21 -13.80 -4.29
C HIS A 542 3.32 -13.51 -5.79
N VAL A 543 3.05 -12.26 -6.24
CA VAL A 543 3.06 -11.89 -7.66
C VAL A 543 4.40 -11.28 -8.06
N TYR A 544 4.96 -11.77 -9.16
CA TYR A 544 6.24 -11.31 -9.71
C TYR A 544 6.12 -11.02 -11.21
N ILE A 545 6.98 -10.14 -11.70
CA ILE A 545 7.16 -9.85 -13.12
C ILE A 545 8.57 -10.30 -13.51
N ALA A 546 8.67 -11.24 -14.44
CA ALA A 546 9.95 -11.65 -14.99
C ALA A 546 10.58 -10.51 -15.81
N GLN A 547 11.88 -10.35 -15.72
CA GLN A 547 12.66 -9.37 -16.46
C GLN A 547 13.59 -10.12 -17.42
N PRO A 548 13.17 -10.45 -18.65
CA PRO A 548 14.07 -11.01 -19.66
C PRO A 548 15.06 -9.94 -20.13
N PRO A 549 16.25 -10.32 -20.62
CA PRO A 549 17.19 -9.37 -21.21
C PRO A 549 16.64 -8.75 -22.48
N LEU A 550 16.98 -7.48 -22.71
CA LEU A 550 16.63 -6.76 -23.93
C LEU A 550 17.63 -7.02 -25.08
N PHE A 551 18.88 -7.31 -24.73
CA PHE A 551 19.95 -7.49 -25.71
C PHE A 551 20.79 -8.73 -25.42
N ARG A 552 21.22 -9.40 -26.50
CA ARG A 552 22.29 -10.39 -26.49
C ARG A 552 23.48 -9.88 -27.28
N ILE A 553 24.63 -9.82 -26.67
CA ILE A 553 25.89 -9.42 -27.28
C ILE A 553 26.76 -10.66 -27.38
N THR A 554 27.20 -11.01 -28.59
CA THR A 554 27.99 -12.23 -28.83
C THR A 554 29.41 -11.87 -29.26
N LYS A 555 30.41 -12.38 -28.54
CA LYS A 555 31.83 -12.26 -28.92
C LYS A 555 32.53 -13.59 -28.68
N ASN A 556 33.24 -14.09 -29.68
CA ASN A 556 34.02 -15.35 -29.59
C ASN A 556 33.19 -16.54 -29.06
N LYS A 557 31.93 -16.68 -29.53
CA LYS A 557 30.96 -17.70 -29.08
C LYS A 557 30.54 -17.58 -27.61
N ARG A 558 30.87 -16.51 -26.91
CA ARG A 558 30.35 -16.19 -25.58
C ARG A 558 29.19 -15.19 -25.72
N HIS A 559 28.14 -15.42 -24.93
CA HIS A 559 26.98 -14.56 -24.88
C HIS A 559 27.03 -13.70 -23.61
N TYR A 560 26.70 -12.43 -23.78
CA TYR A 560 26.52 -11.46 -22.71
C TYR A 560 25.11 -10.89 -22.86
N TYR A 561 24.39 -10.77 -21.76
CA TYR A 561 23.03 -10.30 -21.75
C TYR A 561 22.97 -8.94 -21.08
N ALA A 562 22.17 -8.01 -21.65
CA ALA A 562 21.93 -6.69 -21.08
C ALA A 562 20.43 -6.45 -20.91
N TYR A 563 20.07 -5.93 -19.75
CA TYR A 563 18.68 -5.66 -19.33
C TYR A 563 18.29 -4.19 -19.50
N SER A 564 19.24 -3.35 -19.89
CA SER A 564 19.04 -1.93 -20.19
C SER A 564 20.00 -1.46 -21.31
N ASP A 565 19.69 -0.28 -21.88
CA ASP A 565 20.59 0.37 -22.86
C ASP A 565 21.94 0.73 -22.22
N ASN A 566 21.93 1.19 -20.96
CA ASN A 566 23.15 1.54 -20.24
C ASN A 566 24.06 0.30 -20.06
N GLU A 567 23.48 -0.81 -19.62
CA GLU A 567 24.21 -2.08 -19.46
C GLU A 567 24.77 -2.58 -20.78
N ARG A 568 23.99 -2.48 -21.88
CA ARG A 568 24.46 -2.77 -23.23
C ARG A 568 25.71 -1.96 -23.56
N ASP A 569 25.66 -0.64 -23.36
CA ASP A 569 26.75 0.27 -23.69
C ASP A 569 27.99 0.04 -22.83
N GLU A 570 27.83 -0.33 -21.57
CA GLU A 570 28.93 -0.74 -20.69
C GLU A 570 29.60 -2.03 -21.19
N ILE A 571 28.81 -3.05 -21.52
CA ILE A 571 29.31 -4.32 -22.06
C ILE A 571 30.04 -4.07 -23.40
N MET A 572 29.46 -3.25 -24.27
CA MET A 572 30.09 -2.87 -25.55
C MET A 572 31.44 -2.17 -25.34
N THR A 573 31.52 -1.29 -24.36
CA THR A 573 32.76 -0.58 -24.01
C THR A 573 33.83 -1.54 -23.51
N GLN A 574 33.46 -2.51 -22.69
CA GLN A 574 34.37 -3.55 -22.19
C GLN A 574 34.85 -4.48 -23.31
N LEU A 575 33.99 -4.82 -24.25
CA LEU A 575 34.28 -5.70 -25.36
C LEU A 575 35.05 -5.02 -26.51
N GLN A 576 35.09 -3.70 -26.57
CA GLN A 576 35.76 -2.84 -27.55
C GLN A 576 35.24 -3.01 -29.00
N SER A 577 35.52 -4.16 -29.65
CA SER A 577 35.10 -4.43 -31.03
C SER A 577 34.97 -5.92 -31.32
N GLY A 578 34.39 -6.28 -32.47
CA GLY A 578 34.29 -7.67 -32.91
C GLY A 578 33.19 -8.47 -32.21
N TYR A 579 32.12 -7.84 -31.85
CA TYR A 579 30.91 -8.45 -31.29
C TYR A 579 29.72 -8.26 -32.25
N ASP A 580 28.73 -9.12 -32.11
CA ASP A 580 27.42 -9.04 -32.75
C ASP A 580 26.36 -8.74 -31.69
N ILE A 581 25.34 -7.90 -32.02
CA ILE A 581 24.28 -7.50 -31.11
C ILE A 581 22.94 -7.94 -31.69
N GLN A 582 22.18 -8.66 -30.89
CA GLN A 582 20.79 -8.98 -31.14
C GLN A 582 19.90 -8.29 -30.10
N ARG A 583 18.92 -7.51 -30.55
CA ARG A 583 17.83 -7.02 -29.69
C ARG A 583 16.70 -8.04 -29.72
N TYR A 584 16.27 -8.50 -28.55
CA TYR A 584 15.09 -9.36 -28.44
C TYR A 584 13.81 -8.48 -28.52
N LYS A 585 12.91 -8.84 -29.43
CA LYS A 585 11.59 -8.20 -29.56
C LYS A 585 10.52 -8.95 -28.78
N GLY A 586 10.72 -10.25 -28.56
CA GLY A 586 9.80 -11.08 -27.80
C GLY A 586 10.48 -12.35 -27.29
N LEU A 587 9.86 -12.98 -26.30
CA LEU A 587 10.30 -14.23 -25.66
C LEU A 587 10.37 -15.42 -26.64
N GLY A 588 9.57 -15.38 -27.71
CA GLY A 588 9.57 -16.37 -28.77
C GLY A 588 10.85 -16.40 -29.61
N GLU A 589 11.70 -15.38 -29.52
CA GLU A 589 13.02 -15.34 -30.19
C GLU A 589 14.12 -16.01 -29.37
N MET A 590 13.82 -16.36 -28.10
CA MET A 590 14.74 -17.05 -27.21
C MET A 590 14.52 -18.57 -27.31
N ASP A 591 15.60 -19.31 -27.44
CA ASP A 591 15.53 -20.77 -27.25
C ASP A 591 15.38 -21.15 -25.77
N SER A 592 15.13 -22.42 -25.50
CA SER A 592 14.86 -22.92 -24.16
C SER A 592 16.04 -22.75 -23.20
N GLU A 593 17.28 -22.83 -23.69
CA GLU A 593 18.49 -22.70 -22.89
C GLU A 593 18.73 -21.23 -22.51
N GLN A 594 18.58 -20.31 -23.47
CA GLN A 594 18.69 -18.87 -23.23
C GLN A 594 17.62 -18.39 -22.23
N LEU A 595 16.37 -18.87 -22.38
CA LEU A 595 15.28 -18.49 -21.48
C LEU A 595 15.50 -19.02 -20.06
N TRP A 596 16.07 -20.22 -19.95
CA TRP A 596 16.49 -20.76 -18.65
C TRP A 596 17.58 -19.89 -18.01
N GLU A 597 18.71 -19.70 -18.70
CA GLU A 597 19.87 -19.00 -18.16
C GLU A 597 19.57 -17.57 -17.72
N THR A 598 18.68 -16.86 -18.41
CA THR A 598 18.48 -15.42 -18.20
C THR A 598 17.24 -15.08 -17.38
N THR A 599 16.19 -15.93 -17.45
CA THR A 599 14.85 -15.54 -16.98
C THR A 599 14.21 -16.54 -16.02
N MET A 600 14.58 -17.82 -16.10
CA MET A 600 13.89 -18.87 -15.33
C MET A 600 14.78 -19.51 -14.24
N ASN A 601 16.10 -19.49 -14.38
CA ASN A 601 17.00 -20.04 -13.39
C ASN A 601 16.99 -19.20 -12.10
N PRO A 602 16.63 -19.76 -10.94
CA PRO A 602 16.58 -19.02 -9.68
C PRO A 602 17.89 -18.32 -9.28
N GLU A 603 19.04 -18.80 -9.74
CA GLU A 603 20.36 -18.25 -9.38
C GLU A 603 20.73 -16.99 -10.20
N THR A 604 20.18 -16.84 -11.42
CA THR A 604 20.63 -15.81 -12.37
C THR A 604 19.52 -14.87 -12.82
N ARG A 605 18.26 -15.25 -12.67
CA ARG A 605 17.11 -14.48 -13.12
C ARG A 605 16.92 -13.17 -12.34
N VAL A 606 16.37 -12.17 -13.03
CA VAL A 606 15.91 -10.92 -12.44
C VAL A 606 14.38 -10.91 -12.44
N MET A 607 13.76 -10.63 -11.28
CA MET A 607 12.32 -10.51 -11.13
C MET A 607 11.97 -9.27 -10.30
N LEU A 608 10.86 -8.63 -10.63
CA LEU A 608 10.25 -7.58 -9.81
C LEU A 608 9.10 -8.19 -9.01
N GLN A 609 9.15 -8.08 -7.69
CA GLN A 609 8.02 -8.40 -6.83
C GLN A 609 7.00 -7.27 -6.90
N VAL A 610 5.72 -7.62 -7.07
CA VAL A 610 4.63 -6.65 -7.12
C VAL A 610 4.04 -6.50 -5.72
N THR A 611 4.20 -5.32 -5.15
CA THR A 611 3.64 -4.97 -3.85
C THR A 611 2.96 -3.59 -3.96
N PRO A 612 1.68 -3.44 -3.55
CA PRO A 612 1.08 -2.13 -3.49
C PRO A 612 1.70 -1.34 -2.34
N SER A 613 2.23 -0.15 -2.62
CA SER A 613 2.74 0.76 -1.59
C SER A 613 1.61 1.48 -0.86
N ASP A 614 0.51 1.75 -1.57
CA ASP A 614 -0.69 2.43 -1.10
C ASP A 614 -1.92 1.88 -1.82
N ALA A 615 -2.93 1.44 -1.05
CA ALA A 615 -4.12 0.80 -1.60
C ALA A 615 -5.01 1.79 -2.38
N ALA A 616 -5.11 3.05 -1.92
CA ALA A 616 -5.91 4.06 -2.60
C ALA A 616 -5.27 4.49 -3.92
N GLN A 617 -3.95 4.67 -3.92
CA GLN A 617 -3.19 5.00 -5.13
C GLN A 617 -3.23 3.86 -6.15
N ALA A 618 -3.11 2.61 -5.71
CA ALA A 618 -3.20 1.44 -6.59
C ALA A 618 -4.60 1.34 -7.21
N ASP A 619 -5.66 1.50 -6.42
CA ASP A 619 -7.04 1.49 -6.90
C ASP A 619 -7.29 2.63 -7.90
N GLU A 620 -6.78 3.82 -7.62
CA GLU A 620 -6.85 4.95 -8.55
C GLU A 620 -6.17 4.66 -9.88
N ILE A 621 -4.93 4.16 -9.86
CA ILE A 621 -4.16 3.87 -11.06
C ILE A 621 -4.89 2.82 -11.92
N PHE A 622 -5.41 1.75 -11.34
CA PHE A 622 -6.18 0.75 -12.07
C PHE A 622 -7.47 1.35 -12.65
N THR A 623 -8.20 2.16 -11.89
CA THR A 623 -9.41 2.83 -12.39
C THR A 623 -9.11 3.80 -13.53
N ILE A 624 -8.06 4.62 -13.44
CA ILE A 624 -7.67 5.56 -14.49
C ILE A 624 -7.21 4.82 -15.75
N LEU A 625 -6.29 3.87 -15.61
CA LEU A 625 -5.67 3.20 -16.76
C LEU A 625 -6.60 2.21 -17.43
N MET A 626 -7.40 1.48 -16.65
CA MET A 626 -8.21 0.35 -17.11
C MET A 626 -9.71 0.64 -17.14
N GLY A 627 -10.18 1.73 -16.53
CA GLY A 627 -11.59 2.15 -16.49
C GLY A 627 -12.13 2.64 -17.84
N ASP A 628 -13.43 2.98 -17.87
CA ASP A 628 -14.12 3.39 -19.10
C ASP A 628 -13.82 4.83 -19.53
N LYS A 629 -13.51 5.71 -18.59
CA LYS A 629 -13.27 7.13 -18.88
C LYS A 629 -11.94 7.33 -19.62
N VAL A 630 -12.00 8.00 -20.74
CA VAL A 630 -10.82 8.24 -21.61
C VAL A 630 -9.99 9.43 -21.11
N GLU A 631 -10.67 10.49 -20.65
CA GLU A 631 -10.04 11.76 -20.30
C GLU A 631 -9.01 11.64 -19.17
N PRO A 632 -9.34 11.00 -18.00
CA PRO A 632 -8.36 10.83 -16.92
C PRO A 632 -7.13 10.02 -17.36
N ARG A 633 -7.32 9.04 -18.26
CA ARG A 633 -6.22 8.25 -18.82
C ARG A 633 -5.32 9.11 -19.72
N ARG A 634 -5.91 9.97 -20.54
CA ARG A 634 -5.15 10.90 -21.41
C ARG A 634 -4.33 11.86 -20.55
N GLU A 635 -4.93 12.50 -19.56
CA GLU A 635 -4.25 13.39 -18.62
C GLU A 635 -3.10 12.70 -17.89
N PHE A 636 -3.33 11.45 -17.45
CA PHE A 636 -2.29 10.64 -16.81
C PHE A 636 -1.11 10.40 -17.74
N ILE A 637 -1.38 10.03 -19.00
CA ILE A 637 -0.35 9.79 -20.02
C ILE A 637 0.43 11.09 -20.30
N GLU A 638 -0.25 12.21 -20.53
CA GLU A 638 0.38 13.51 -20.80
C GLU A 638 1.27 13.97 -19.63
N ARG A 639 0.80 13.83 -18.39
CA ARG A 639 1.55 14.19 -17.20
C ARG A 639 2.82 13.35 -17.01
N ASN A 640 2.74 12.05 -17.33
CA ASN A 640 3.82 11.10 -17.11
C ASN A 640 4.69 10.86 -18.34
N ALA A 641 4.37 11.43 -19.51
CA ALA A 641 5.11 11.24 -20.77
C ALA A 641 6.61 11.56 -20.63
N LYS A 642 6.96 12.56 -19.84
CA LYS A 642 8.35 12.98 -19.58
C LYS A 642 9.21 11.92 -18.85
N TYR A 643 8.58 10.95 -18.19
CA TYR A 643 9.28 9.87 -17.47
C TYR A 643 9.46 8.61 -18.32
N VAL A 644 8.85 8.56 -19.50
CA VAL A 644 8.99 7.42 -20.41
C VAL A 644 10.38 7.43 -21.02
N LYS A 645 11.18 6.38 -20.73
CA LYS A 645 12.56 6.24 -21.20
C LYS A 645 12.68 5.41 -22.48
N ASN A 646 11.73 4.50 -22.72
CA ASN A 646 11.75 3.57 -23.84
C ASN A 646 10.43 3.68 -24.60
N LEU A 647 10.39 4.49 -25.64
CA LEU A 647 9.33 4.46 -26.63
C LEU A 647 9.77 3.47 -27.72
N ASP A 648 9.00 2.42 -27.92
CA ASP A 648 9.16 1.54 -29.08
C ASP A 648 8.51 2.27 -30.28
N ILE A 649 9.32 3.09 -30.97
CA ILE A 649 8.93 3.86 -32.17
C ILE A 649 9.47 3.15 -33.41
#